data_533b6544f1a9d59840f55235c8680a99
#
_entry.id   533b6544f1a9d59840f55235c8680a99
#
_cell.length_a   1.000
_cell.length_b   1.000
_cell.length_c   1.000
_cell.angle_alpha   90.00
_cell.angle_beta   90.00
_cell.angle_gamma   90.00
#
_symmetry.space_group_name_H-M   'P 1'
#
loop_
_entity.id
_entity.type
_entity.pdbx_description
1 polymer ?
#
loop_
_entity_poly.entity_id
_entity_poly.type
_entity_poly.pdbx_seq_one_letter_code
_entity_poly.pdbx_strand_id
1 'polypeptide(L)'
;TMKNTMQMIMLAERNVAMVDFIKTIESAKGKNPDAFKFIEKVKPAIQETTATRKEIETAFPQLKNLSDDQINNLSIFRAKPKDLTDTQISIMRNGKREIWDLGSETLVRAIKRDKQFNKLYGLIDVNGAVFKTAEIVTQVKRFGITVHPKFTLANFLAQELTMPFISKTTYIPVVDGLKGIVWQVKDKKIEKEFVESGQAQSTFVDADRQLFSANKMREQIEKRDYIHTLDSKSPISSLLYSFEIMKRAGAKIGRLAQRPTVLTEQAPRIIASTQLKNKLLKNNKKLPTNEKLTKRQIDTLATYEGRDIIDFSRRGARMEAASRTNAFLNAGIQGLYKISRTATDPKQITKFAITGIVGMTIPTIMNWYANRDSETYKNTSDWEKLNFWVFVVNEEKGQYFTVRKPWELGWLFATLPEKMLNYAYKTDKDYVNKMAKQWFEGAWSYFSNFIPVTDMFMPYFEEGFNRNMYTKRPIVSRSNENKLAEFQETPYTSEVAKKIGDGIRGIGNFIGIEGRNYGSPVKIDHYINAYTATLGRDVIAGLDAIIKTFDKEAKDYIKPWSDDTFDKLTKIPVANYFFRRTKLSAEPISKYWQNYKKIRKYQGQVNELIEKGQTQKAKELVGDFEVGLVQVMNKHTEKMQEKYNIYTLLQTREVGKSDFTPQQIDNLMDTTLKAILNHAKQVNELVVNYEKNYKELKKQ
;
A
#
# COMPACT_ATOMS: atom_id res chain seq x y z
N THR A 1 18.47 32.13 20.14
CA THR A 1 17.82 33.27 19.48
C THR A 1 17.13 32.89 18.19
N MET A 2 17.79 32.25 17.22
CA MET A 2 17.21 31.90 15.91
C MET A 2 15.98 30.95 16.00
N LYS A 3 15.98 29.99 16.93
CA LYS A 3 14.81 29.12 17.20
C LYS A 3 13.60 29.93 17.68
N ASN A 4 13.81 30.88 18.60
CA ASN A 4 12.74 31.71 19.11
C ASN A 4 12.20 32.67 18.02
N THR A 5 13.07 33.23 17.19
CA THR A 5 12.68 34.06 16.06
C THR A 5 11.83 33.28 15.06
N MET A 6 12.26 32.06 14.68
CA MET A 6 11.47 31.20 13.79
C MET A 6 10.12 30.78 14.39
N GLN A 7 10.07 30.49 15.68
CA GLN A 7 8.80 30.21 16.36
C GLN A 7 7.87 31.41 16.34
N MET A 8 8.41 32.62 16.57
CA MET A 8 7.63 33.87 16.49
C MET A 8 7.11 34.14 15.09
N ILE A 9 7.93 33.92 14.05
CA ILE A 9 7.49 34.05 12.64
C ILE A 9 6.36 33.07 12.34
N MET A 10 6.51 31.80 12.72
CA MET A 10 5.47 30.78 12.51
C MET A 10 4.17 31.10 13.26
N LEU A 11 4.27 31.63 14.48
CA LEU A 11 3.10 32.07 15.25
C LEU A 11 2.43 33.25 14.58
N ALA A 12 3.21 34.19 14.05
CA ALA A 12 2.71 35.37 13.34
C ALA A 12 2.02 34.95 12.02
N GLU A 13 2.65 34.11 11.19
CA GLU A 13 2.05 33.60 9.96
C GLU A 13 0.77 32.78 10.23
N ARG A 14 0.77 31.98 11.28
CA ARG A 14 -0.41 31.25 11.71
C ARG A 14 -1.53 32.20 12.14
N ASN A 15 -1.20 33.25 12.87
CA ASN A 15 -2.17 34.25 13.25
C ASN A 15 -2.74 34.99 12.04
N VAL A 16 -1.91 35.34 11.05
CA VAL A 16 -2.36 35.96 9.79
C VAL A 16 -3.34 35.02 9.06
N ALA A 17 -2.99 33.76 8.89
CA ALA A 17 -3.87 32.76 8.24
C ALA A 17 -5.21 32.59 8.98
N MET A 18 -5.19 32.61 10.32
CA MET A 18 -6.40 32.54 11.15
C MET A 18 -7.24 33.82 11.06
N VAL A 19 -6.61 35.00 11.01
CA VAL A 19 -7.30 36.25 10.79
C VAL A 19 -7.97 36.29 9.42
N ASP A 20 -7.31 35.82 8.36
CA ASP A 20 -7.86 35.77 7.01
C ASP A 20 -8.99 34.77 6.90
N PHE A 21 -8.88 33.62 7.57
CA PHE A 21 -9.97 32.65 7.71
C PHE A 21 -11.21 33.28 8.36
N ILE A 22 -11.04 33.96 9.48
CA ILE A 22 -12.14 34.66 10.16
C ILE A 22 -12.72 35.80 9.31
N LYS A 23 -11.91 36.58 8.62
CA LYS A 23 -12.40 37.63 7.67
C LYS A 23 -13.23 37.02 6.55
N THR A 24 -12.83 35.84 6.06
CA THR A 24 -13.60 35.12 5.03
C THR A 24 -14.97 34.70 5.54
N ILE A 25 -15.03 34.20 6.79
CA ILE A 25 -16.30 33.88 7.48
C ILE A 25 -17.16 35.12 7.70
N GLU A 26 -16.57 36.20 8.21
CA GLU A 26 -17.29 37.48 8.41
C GLU A 26 -17.86 38.02 7.09
N SER A 27 -17.09 37.95 6.01
CA SER A 27 -17.54 38.33 4.66
C SER A 27 -18.68 37.43 4.15
N ALA A 28 -18.60 36.13 4.42
CA ALA A 28 -19.67 35.17 4.05
C ALA A 28 -20.94 35.41 4.84
N LYS A 29 -20.84 35.70 6.16
CA LYS A 29 -21.98 36.07 7.02
C LYS A 29 -22.61 37.40 6.59
N GLY A 30 -21.80 38.37 6.15
CA GLY A 30 -22.32 39.65 5.63
C GLY A 30 -23.16 39.50 4.36
N LYS A 31 -22.92 38.42 3.57
CA LYS A 31 -23.70 38.12 2.37
C LYS A 31 -24.90 37.18 2.63
N ASN A 32 -24.73 36.27 3.57
CA ASN A 32 -25.76 35.32 4.01
C ASN A 32 -25.64 35.14 5.53
N PRO A 33 -26.57 35.72 6.32
CA PRO A 33 -26.53 35.66 7.78
C PRO A 33 -26.57 34.23 8.35
N ASP A 34 -27.11 33.27 7.59
CA ASP A 34 -27.16 31.86 7.98
C ASP A 34 -25.87 31.10 7.72
N ALA A 35 -24.96 31.69 6.92
CA ALA A 35 -23.69 31.06 6.65
C ALA A 35 -22.84 30.99 7.92
N PHE A 36 -22.35 29.78 8.25
CA PHE A 36 -21.47 29.56 9.41
C PHE A 36 -22.04 30.01 10.76
N LYS A 37 -23.36 29.84 11.00
CA LYS A 37 -24.02 30.19 12.28
C LYS A 37 -23.33 29.60 13.52
N PHE A 38 -22.69 28.44 13.36
CA PHE A 38 -21.98 27.75 14.44
C PHE A 38 -20.62 28.38 14.79
N ILE A 39 -20.16 29.40 14.07
CA ILE A 39 -18.90 30.11 14.35
C ILE A 39 -19.23 31.48 14.90
N GLU A 40 -18.90 31.71 16.16
CA GLU A 40 -19.25 32.95 16.86
C GLU A 40 -18.05 33.57 17.57
N LYS A 41 -18.05 34.90 17.65
CA LYS A 41 -17.11 35.65 18.48
C LYS A 41 -17.57 35.62 19.94
N VAL A 42 -16.69 35.15 20.82
CA VAL A 42 -16.99 34.96 22.24
C VAL A 42 -16.23 35.98 23.07
N LYS A 43 -16.89 36.52 24.09
CA LYS A 43 -16.19 37.39 25.07
C LYS A 43 -15.20 36.56 25.89
N PRO A 44 -13.97 37.03 26.12
CA PRO A 44 -13.02 36.30 26.94
C PRO A 44 -13.58 36.14 28.37
N ALA A 45 -13.69 34.88 28.81
CA ALA A 45 -14.02 34.59 30.19
C ALA A 45 -12.80 34.92 31.07
N ILE A 46 -13.02 35.62 32.15
CA ILE A 46 -11.98 35.96 33.12
C ILE A 46 -12.21 35.08 34.34
N GLN A 47 -11.15 34.41 34.78
CA GLN A 47 -11.16 33.67 36.04
C GLN A 47 -10.27 34.41 37.06
N GLU A 48 -10.82 34.66 38.22
CA GLU A 48 -10.06 35.19 39.32
C GLU A 48 -9.25 34.06 39.96
N THR A 49 -7.96 34.21 40.03
CA THR A 49 -7.02 33.28 40.69
C THR A 49 -6.14 34.08 41.65
N THR A 50 -5.78 33.48 42.79
CA THR A 50 -4.80 34.04 43.70
C THR A 50 -3.45 34.19 43.03
N ALA A 51 -2.83 35.33 43.16
CA ALA A 51 -1.50 35.57 42.60
C ALA A 51 -0.45 34.80 43.42
N THR A 52 0.53 34.24 42.74
CA THR A 52 1.65 33.56 43.41
C THR A 52 2.58 34.59 44.07
N ARG A 53 3.31 34.19 45.14
CA ARG A 53 4.29 35.01 45.82
C ARG A 53 5.23 35.72 44.85
N LYS A 54 5.79 35.02 43.89
CA LYS A 54 6.71 35.56 42.87
C LYS A 54 6.08 36.65 41.99
N GLU A 55 4.81 36.53 41.66
CA GLU A 55 4.06 37.51 40.90
C GLU A 55 3.77 38.76 41.74
N ILE A 56 3.47 38.56 43.03
CA ILE A 56 3.25 39.65 44.00
C ILE A 56 4.54 40.46 44.20
N GLU A 57 5.67 39.76 44.43
CA GLU A 57 6.99 40.41 44.61
C GLU A 57 7.46 41.12 43.34
N THR A 58 7.10 40.63 42.15
CA THR A 58 7.44 41.26 40.88
C THR A 58 6.60 42.53 40.65
N ALA A 59 5.32 42.47 40.98
CA ALA A 59 4.39 43.60 40.80
C ALA A 59 4.55 44.66 41.89
N PHE A 60 4.91 44.25 43.11
CA PHE A 60 5.02 45.11 44.29
C PHE A 60 6.32 44.79 45.05
N PRO A 61 7.47 45.30 44.57
CA PRO A 61 8.78 44.99 45.18
C PRO A 61 8.90 45.35 46.68
N GLN A 62 8.09 46.27 47.13
CA GLN A 62 8.04 46.67 48.56
C GLN A 62 7.46 45.59 49.48
N LEU A 63 6.74 44.59 48.95
CA LEU A 63 6.16 43.50 49.73
C LEU A 63 7.09 42.29 49.85
N LYS A 64 8.30 42.38 49.35
CA LYS A 64 9.27 41.26 49.31
C LYS A 64 9.68 40.80 50.71
N ASN A 65 9.59 41.65 51.71
CA ASN A 65 10.00 41.35 53.11
C ASN A 65 8.85 40.80 53.97
N LEU A 66 7.65 40.55 53.41
CA LEU A 66 6.54 39.97 54.14
C LEU A 66 6.70 38.44 54.28
N SER A 67 6.26 37.90 55.44
CA SER A 67 6.22 36.46 55.66
C SER A 67 5.19 35.79 54.76
N ASP A 68 5.30 34.47 54.53
CA ASP A 68 4.36 33.70 53.71
C ASP A 68 2.91 33.82 54.23
N ASP A 69 2.74 33.82 55.57
CA ASP A 69 1.42 34.00 56.17
C ASP A 69 0.85 35.38 55.93
N GLN A 70 1.67 36.42 55.95
CA GLN A 70 1.24 37.78 55.66
C GLN A 70 0.87 37.97 54.17
N ILE A 71 1.62 37.30 53.28
CA ILE A 71 1.31 37.34 51.82
C ILE A 71 0.04 36.57 51.55
N ASN A 72 -0.16 35.38 52.12
CA ASN A 72 -1.36 34.59 51.96
C ASN A 72 -2.63 35.31 52.46
N ASN A 73 -2.50 36.11 53.54
CA ASN A 73 -3.60 36.89 54.07
C ASN A 73 -3.94 38.15 53.23
N LEU A 74 -3.07 38.55 52.27
CA LEU A 74 -3.31 39.67 51.41
C LEU A 74 -4.30 39.42 50.28
N SER A 75 -4.72 38.16 50.05
CA SER A 75 -5.75 37.76 49.06
C SER A 75 -5.71 38.56 47.76
N ILE A 76 -4.51 38.74 47.17
CA ILE A 76 -4.37 39.48 45.92
C ILE A 76 -4.87 38.59 44.79
N PHE A 77 -6.00 38.95 44.18
CA PHE A 77 -6.59 38.26 43.04
C PHE A 77 -6.01 38.82 41.76
N ARG A 78 -5.64 37.89 40.91
CA ARG A 78 -5.22 38.18 39.53
C ARG A 78 -6.33 37.74 38.57
N ALA A 79 -6.78 38.63 37.74
CA ALA A 79 -7.64 38.26 36.62
C ALA A 79 -6.83 37.52 35.56
N LYS A 80 -6.99 36.23 35.48
CA LYS A 80 -6.36 35.39 34.46
C LYS A 80 -7.39 35.04 33.39
N PRO A 81 -7.06 35.18 32.10
CA PRO A 81 -7.95 34.71 31.05
C PRO A 81 -8.17 33.21 31.22
N LYS A 82 -9.43 32.79 31.25
CA LYS A 82 -9.78 31.36 31.29
C LYS A 82 -9.19 30.66 30.08
N ASP A 83 -8.73 29.43 30.28
CA ASP A 83 -8.23 28.62 29.18
C ASP A 83 -9.32 28.41 28.10
N LEU A 84 -8.89 28.37 26.84
CA LEU A 84 -9.78 28.16 25.73
C LEU A 84 -10.41 26.75 25.80
N THR A 85 -11.69 26.68 25.51
CA THR A 85 -12.38 25.38 25.34
C THR A 85 -11.84 24.67 24.06
N ASP A 86 -12.13 23.37 23.95
CA ASP A 86 -11.70 22.57 22.80
C ASP A 86 -12.29 23.04 21.46
N THR A 87 -13.36 23.83 21.50
CA THR A 87 -14.01 24.42 20.31
C THR A 87 -13.53 25.84 20.01
N GLN A 88 -12.65 26.43 20.84
CA GLN A 88 -12.27 27.83 20.74
C GLN A 88 -10.86 28.04 20.20
N ILE A 89 -10.71 29.14 19.42
CA ILE A 89 -9.43 29.65 18.96
C ILE A 89 -9.25 31.10 19.42
N SER A 90 -8.01 31.51 19.60
CA SER A 90 -7.68 32.94 19.82
C SER A 90 -6.87 33.46 18.65
N ILE A 91 -7.21 34.67 18.20
CA ILE A 91 -6.48 35.42 17.19
C ILE A 91 -6.08 36.79 17.73
N MET A 92 -4.98 37.33 17.20
CA MET A 92 -4.57 38.70 17.47
C MET A 92 -4.92 39.55 16.26
N ARG A 93 -5.82 40.53 16.43
CA ARG A 93 -6.22 41.46 15.38
C ARG A 93 -6.07 42.89 15.91
N ASN A 94 -5.29 43.71 15.23
CA ASN A 94 -5.02 45.11 15.61
C ASN A 94 -4.58 45.25 17.09
N GLY A 95 -3.68 44.37 17.55
CA GLY A 95 -3.16 44.34 18.91
C GLY A 95 -4.14 43.86 19.99
N LYS A 96 -5.38 43.51 19.64
CA LYS A 96 -6.39 42.96 20.56
C LYS A 96 -6.56 41.48 20.36
N ARG A 97 -6.69 40.72 21.46
CA ARG A 97 -7.00 39.29 21.45
C ARG A 97 -8.50 39.10 21.24
N GLU A 98 -8.87 38.36 20.21
CA GLU A 98 -10.23 37.92 19.95
C GLU A 98 -10.33 36.43 20.15
N ILE A 99 -11.44 35.96 20.74
CA ILE A 99 -11.75 34.53 20.91
C ILE A 99 -12.96 34.20 20.02
N TRP A 100 -12.82 33.13 19.25
CA TRP A 100 -13.84 32.63 18.37
C TRP A 100 -14.15 31.20 18.72
N ASP A 101 -15.42 30.89 18.90
CA ASP A 101 -15.92 29.52 19.02
C ASP A 101 -16.25 29.03 17.61
N LEU A 102 -15.66 27.90 17.21
CA LEU A 102 -15.87 27.30 15.91
C LEU A 102 -16.93 26.21 15.92
N GLY A 103 -17.57 25.94 17.07
CA GLY A 103 -18.61 24.94 17.25
C GLY A 103 -18.15 23.48 16.95
N SER A 104 -16.86 23.28 16.67
CA SER A 104 -16.30 21.96 16.30
C SER A 104 -14.89 21.79 16.83
N GLU A 105 -14.73 20.85 17.74
CA GLU A 105 -13.42 20.46 18.26
C GLU A 105 -12.48 19.96 17.11
N THR A 106 -13.04 19.23 16.16
CA THR A 106 -12.28 18.72 15.00
C THR A 106 -11.73 19.85 14.15
N LEU A 107 -12.52 20.93 13.95
CA LEU A 107 -12.10 22.09 13.19
C LEU A 107 -11.01 22.87 13.93
N VAL A 108 -11.16 23.06 15.24
CA VAL A 108 -10.15 23.70 16.08
C VAL A 108 -8.85 22.91 16.11
N ARG A 109 -8.92 21.59 16.27
CA ARG A 109 -7.75 20.71 16.22
C ARG A 109 -7.06 20.76 14.87
N ALA A 110 -7.82 20.77 13.78
CA ALA A 110 -7.25 20.91 12.43
C ALA A 110 -6.52 22.24 12.24
N ILE A 111 -7.09 23.33 12.75
CA ILE A 111 -6.49 24.68 12.67
C ILE A 111 -5.29 24.82 13.61
N LYS A 112 -5.41 24.34 14.85
CA LYS A 112 -4.33 24.43 15.85
C LYS A 112 -3.18 23.48 15.52
N ARG A 113 -3.37 22.46 14.67
CA ARG A 113 -2.40 21.36 14.47
C ARG A 113 -1.82 20.88 15.80
N ASP A 114 -2.73 20.53 16.72
CA ASP A 114 -2.38 20.32 18.12
C ASP A 114 -1.40 19.14 18.28
N LYS A 115 -0.38 19.34 19.13
CA LYS A 115 0.60 18.28 19.47
C LYS A 115 -0.04 17.04 20.10
N GLN A 116 -1.24 17.18 20.69
CA GLN A 116 -2.00 16.05 21.24
C GLN A 116 -2.51 15.08 20.17
N PHE A 117 -2.58 15.53 18.91
CA PHE A 117 -2.82 14.63 17.78
C PHE A 117 -1.71 13.60 17.59
N ASN A 118 -0.56 13.82 18.18
CA ASN A 118 0.56 12.89 18.18
C ASN A 118 0.33 11.67 19.09
N LYS A 119 -0.70 11.68 19.92
CA LYS A 119 -1.14 10.52 20.75
C LYS A 119 -2.32 9.79 20.12
N LEU A 120 -2.30 9.56 18.81
CA LEU A 120 -3.42 8.95 18.08
C LEU A 120 -3.86 7.60 18.64
N TYR A 121 -2.98 6.87 19.27
CA TYR A 121 -3.23 5.55 19.80
C TYR A 121 -2.87 5.40 21.28
N GLY A 122 -2.50 6.47 21.99
CA GLY A 122 -2.06 6.37 23.38
C GLY A 122 -0.80 5.49 23.60
N LEU A 123 -0.41 4.74 22.57
CA LEU A 123 0.63 3.71 22.60
C LEU A 123 1.88 4.08 21.79
N ILE A 124 1.81 5.06 20.87
CA ILE A 124 2.92 5.37 19.97
C ILE A 124 3.29 6.85 20.12
N ASP A 125 4.45 7.13 20.66
CA ASP A 125 5.05 8.46 20.60
C ASP A 125 5.49 8.76 19.16
N VAL A 126 4.75 9.63 18.48
CA VAL A 126 5.01 10.06 17.09
C VAL A 126 6.36 10.79 16.95
N ASN A 127 6.95 11.21 18.05
CA ASN A 127 8.29 11.80 18.10
C ASN A 127 9.34 10.75 18.48
N GLY A 128 8.92 9.54 18.86
CA GLY A 128 9.80 8.46 19.25
C GLY A 128 10.61 7.88 18.09
N ALA A 129 11.75 7.28 18.39
CA ALA A 129 12.64 6.69 17.39
C ALA A 129 11.92 5.63 16.52
N VAL A 130 11.04 4.81 17.12
CA VAL A 130 10.28 3.77 16.41
C VAL A 130 9.37 4.35 15.33
N PHE A 131 8.61 5.41 15.64
CA PHE A 131 7.74 6.05 14.65
C PHE A 131 8.54 6.67 13.49
N LYS A 132 9.66 7.32 13.80
CA LYS A 132 10.53 7.93 12.80
C LYS A 132 11.17 6.88 11.90
N THR A 133 11.60 5.77 12.47
CA THR A 133 12.11 4.64 11.69
C THR A 133 11.02 4.09 10.76
N ALA A 134 9.79 3.89 11.26
CA ALA A 134 8.66 3.45 10.47
C ALA A 134 8.33 4.44 9.33
N GLU A 135 8.42 5.75 9.59
CA GLU A 135 8.23 6.78 8.57
C GLU A 135 9.31 6.72 7.48
N ILE A 136 10.58 6.57 7.85
CA ILE A 136 11.69 6.44 6.90
C ILE A 136 11.52 5.18 6.03
N VAL A 137 11.23 4.04 6.65
CA VAL A 137 10.95 2.78 5.94
C VAL A 137 9.83 2.97 4.93
N THR A 138 8.73 3.60 5.34
CA THR A 138 7.60 3.89 4.46
C THR A 138 7.98 4.81 3.29
N GLN A 139 8.81 5.83 3.54
CA GLN A 139 9.31 6.72 2.48
C GLN A 139 10.17 5.99 1.46
N VAL A 140 11.10 5.15 1.93
CA VAL A 140 11.96 4.33 1.06
C VAL A 140 11.12 3.39 0.21
N LYS A 141 10.17 2.71 0.82
CA LYS A 141 9.24 1.80 0.12
C LYS A 141 8.41 2.54 -0.94
N ARG A 142 7.80 3.68 -0.60
CA ARG A 142 7.06 4.50 -1.57
C ARG A 142 7.93 4.94 -2.74
N PHE A 143 9.10 5.46 -2.44
CA PHE A 143 10.05 5.87 -3.47
C PHE A 143 10.41 4.69 -4.38
N GLY A 144 10.78 3.55 -3.80
CA GLY A 144 11.13 2.33 -4.53
C GLY A 144 10.01 1.80 -5.42
N ILE A 145 8.74 2.00 -5.02
CA ILE A 145 7.59 1.65 -5.84
C ILE A 145 7.36 2.69 -6.95
N THR A 146 7.30 3.97 -6.58
CA THR A 146 6.87 5.04 -7.50
C THR A 146 7.88 5.41 -8.57
N VAL A 147 9.15 5.09 -8.37
CA VAL A 147 10.21 5.29 -9.37
C VAL A 147 10.23 4.18 -10.42
N HIS A 148 9.62 3.03 -10.12
CA HIS A 148 9.73 1.87 -10.98
C HIS A 148 8.76 1.93 -12.18
N PRO A 149 9.23 1.69 -13.43
CA PRO A 149 8.40 1.78 -14.64
C PRO A 149 7.15 0.89 -14.62
N LYS A 150 7.22 -0.29 -13.99
CA LYS A 150 6.05 -1.18 -13.83
C LYS A 150 4.93 -0.51 -13.03
N PHE A 151 5.29 0.22 -11.96
CA PHE A 151 4.29 0.96 -11.17
C PHE A 151 3.67 2.07 -12.01
N THR A 152 4.51 2.86 -12.68
CA THR A 152 4.05 3.95 -13.56
C THR A 152 3.02 3.45 -14.58
N LEU A 153 3.33 2.36 -15.27
CA LEU A 153 2.46 1.79 -16.29
C LEU A 153 1.19 1.17 -15.69
N ALA A 154 1.32 0.38 -14.62
CA ALA A 154 0.18 -0.22 -13.93
C ALA A 154 -0.76 0.82 -13.35
N ASN A 155 -0.21 1.87 -12.72
CA ASN A 155 -0.98 2.96 -12.15
C ASN A 155 -1.66 3.79 -13.24
N PHE A 156 -0.95 4.09 -14.33
CA PHE A 156 -1.52 4.77 -15.48
C PHE A 156 -2.72 4.02 -16.05
N LEU A 157 -2.57 2.74 -16.39
CA LEU A 157 -3.66 1.95 -16.95
C LEU A 157 -4.85 1.83 -16.00
N ALA A 158 -4.61 1.58 -14.71
CA ALA A 158 -5.68 1.50 -13.73
C ALA A 158 -6.41 2.84 -13.57
N GLN A 159 -5.68 3.95 -13.57
CA GLN A 159 -6.25 5.30 -13.51
C GLN A 159 -7.06 5.62 -14.79
N GLU A 160 -6.52 5.31 -15.96
CA GLU A 160 -7.21 5.50 -17.24
C GLU A 160 -8.55 4.76 -17.30
N LEU A 161 -8.58 3.50 -16.85
CA LEU A 161 -9.80 2.71 -16.76
C LEU A 161 -10.79 3.22 -15.69
N THR A 162 -10.31 3.96 -14.70
CA THR A 162 -11.13 4.55 -13.63
C THR A 162 -11.75 5.88 -14.05
N MET A 163 -11.06 6.66 -14.90
CA MET A 163 -11.48 8.02 -15.29
C MET A 163 -12.89 8.13 -15.87
N PRO A 164 -13.37 7.24 -16.76
CA PRO A 164 -14.74 7.30 -17.26
C PRO A 164 -15.83 7.26 -16.19
N PHE A 165 -15.56 6.60 -15.05
CA PHE A 165 -16.48 6.51 -13.94
C PHE A 165 -16.56 7.79 -13.13
N ILE A 166 -15.42 8.40 -12.83
CA ILE A 166 -15.29 9.46 -11.82
C ILE A 166 -15.22 10.87 -12.41
N SER A 167 -14.94 11.04 -13.70
CA SER A 167 -14.91 12.33 -14.36
C SER A 167 -16.34 12.82 -14.70
N LYS A 168 -16.59 14.11 -14.56
CA LYS A 168 -17.85 14.76 -14.99
C LYS A 168 -17.91 15.02 -16.49
N THR A 169 -16.83 14.76 -17.19
CA THR A 169 -16.73 14.92 -18.65
C THR A 169 -16.66 13.56 -19.34
N THR A 170 -16.72 13.55 -20.66
CA THR A 170 -16.46 12.35 -21.47
C THR A 170 -14.96 12.14 -21.52
N TYR A 171 -14.50 11.02 -20.98
CA TYR A 171 -13.09 10.65 -20.95
C TYR A 171 -12.89 9.35 -21.72
N ILE A 172 -11.95 9.34 -22.66
CA ILE A 172 -11.59 8.17 -23.48
C ILE A 172 -10.30 7.60 -22.90
N PRO A 173 -10.35 6.42 -22.24
CA PRO A 173 -9.18 5.80 -21.61
C PRO A 173 -8.02 5.68 -22.60
N VAL A 174 -6.82 5.81 -22.07
CA VAL A 174 -5.53 5.77 -22.77
C VAL A 174 -5.35 6.91 -23.79
N VAL A 175 -6.33 7.20 -24.63
CA VAL A 175 -6.24 8.27 -25.64
C VAL A 175 -6.12 9.65 -24.99
N ASP A 176 -7.03 9.96 -24.06
CA ASP A 176 -6.99 11.23 -23.34
C ASP A 176 -5.80 11.31 -22.40
N GLY A 177 -5.44 10.21 -21.76
CA GLY A 177 -4.25 10.13 -20.92
C GLY A 177 -2.95 10.42 -21.67
N LEU A 178 -2.75 9.78 -22.81
CA LEU A 178 -1.59 10.03 -23.69
C LEU A 178 -1.57 11.47 -24.19
N LYS A 179 -2.74 12.00 -24.57
CA LYS A 179 -2.89 13.41 -24.97
C LYS A 179 -2.46 14.35 -23.83
N GLY A 180 -2.86 14.07 -22.60
CA GLY A 180 -2.48 14.85 -21.43
C GLY A 180 -0.97 14.81 -21.17
N ILE A 181 -0.32 13.65 -21.37
CA ILE A 181 1.14 13.52 -21.28
C ILE A 181 1.82 14.36 -22.35
N VAL A 182 1.37 14.24 -23.61
CA VAL A 182 1.93 15.00 -24.74
C VAL A 182 1.81 16.51 -24.50
N TRP A 183 0.67 16.98 -24.01
CA TRP A 183 0.48 18.39 -23.69
C TRP A 183 1.47 18.89 -22.63
N GLN A 184 1.68 18.15 -21.54
CA GLN A 184 2.63 18.52 -20.50
C GLN A 184 4.08 18.59 -21.03
N VAL A 185 4.45 17.70 -21.95
CA VAL A 185 5.81 17.66 -22.49
C VAL A 185 6.03 18.78 -23.52
N LYS A 186 5.03 19.05 -24.37
CA LYS A 186 5.14 20.04 -25.45
C LYS A 186 4.92 21.47 -24.99
N ASP A 187 4.03 21.70 -24.02
CA ASP A 187 3.64 23.04 -23.58
C ASP A 187 3.87 23.21 -22.07
N LYS A 188 5.02 23.77 -21.72
CA LYS A 188 5.38 24.10 -20.33
C LYS A 188 4.40 25.06 -19.65
N LYS A 189 3.61 25.82 -20.42
CA LYS A 189 2.60 26.72 -19.88
C LYS A 189 1.46 25.94 -19.22
N ILE A 190 1.06 24.82 -19.81
CA ILE A 190 0.02 23.94 -19.24
C ILE A 190 0.51 23.35 -17.92
N GLU A 191 1.74 22.84 -17.86
CA GLU A 191 2.35 22.32 -16.63
C GLU A 191 2.41 23.42 -15.55
N LYS A 192 2.83 24.62 -15.94
CA LYS A 192 2.90 25.77 -15.02
C LYS A 192 1.52 26.17 -14.49
N GLU A 193 0.51 26.33 -15.36
CA GLU A 193 -0.87 26.63 -14.95
C GLU A 193 -1.44 25.55 -14.03
N PHE A 194 -1.16 24.28 -14.30
CA PHE A 194 -1.59 23.17 -13.47
C PHE A 194 -0.98 23.24 -12.06
N VAL A 195 0.31 23.57 -11.93
CA VAL A 195 0.99 23.73 -10.66
C VAL A 195 0.48 24.97 -9.93
N GLU A 196 0.40 26.13 -10.60
CA GLU A 196 -0.04 27.39 -10.02
C GLU A 196 -1.50 27.38 -9.56
N SER A 197 -2.36 26.62 -10.24
CA SER A 197 -3.75 26.41 -9.83
C SER A 197 -3.91 25.52 -8.58
N GLY A 198 -2.84 24.87 -8.11
CA GLY A 198 -2.85 23.97 -6.97
C GLY A 198 -3.37 22.56 -7.28
N GLN A 199 -3.66 22.22 -8.54
CA GLN A 199 -4.10 20.88 -8.93
C GLN A 199 -3.01 19.83 -8.72
N ALA A 200 -1.74 20.18 -8.94
CA ALA A 200 -0.59 19.30 -8.71
C ALA A 200 -0.55 18.74 -7.28
N GLN A 201 -1.03 19.51 -6.30
CA GLN A 201 -1.04 19.11 -4.89
C GLN A 201 -1.94 17.89 -4.62
N SER A 202 -2.88 17.59 -5.50
CA SER A 202 -3.78 16.45 -5.38
C SER A 202 -3.19 15.13 -5.86
N THR A 203 -2.05 15.14 -6.58
CA THR A 203 -1.37 13.92 -7.03
C THR A 203 -0.69 13.19 -5.89
N PHE A 204 -0.52 11.88 -6.02
CA PHE A 204 0.08 11.06 -4.97
C PHE A 204 1.52 11.47 -4.66
N VAL A 205 2.35 11.62 -5.69
CA VAL A 205 3.77 11.96 -5.53
C VAL A 205 3.95 13.38 -4.97
N ASP A 206 3.19 14.36 -5.46
CA ASP A 206 3.33 15.75 -5.00
C ASP A 206 2.69 15.96 -3.62
N ALA A 207 1.58 15.30 -3.31
CA ALA A 207 0.99 15.30 -1.98
C ALA A 207 1.93 14.73 -0.91
N ASP A 208 2.69 13.69 -1.25
CA ASP A 208 3.73 13.14 -0.39
C ASP A 208 4.91 14.09 -0.23
N ARG A 209 5.42 14.65 -1.33
CA ARG A 209 6.52 15.62 -1.29
C ARG A 209 6.20 16.80 -0.38
N GLN A 210 4.97 17.32 -0.42
CA GLN A 210 4.55 18.41 0.45
C GLN A 210 4.48 18.01 1.92
N LEU A 211 3.94 16.83 2.22
CA LEU A 211 3.89 16.33 3.58
C LEU A 211 5.29 16.25 4.19
N PHE A 212 6.23 15.70 3.43
CA PHE A 212 7.62 15.55 3.89
C PHE A 212 8.38 16.87 3.90
N SER A 213 8.13 17.76 2.96
CA SER A 213 8.74 19.12 2.99
C SER A 213 8.28 19.92 4.16
N ALA A 214 6.99 19.94 4.46
CA ALA A 214 6.43 20.65 5.61
C ALA A 214 6.93 20.04 6.93
N ASN A 215 6.96 18.72 7.05
CA ASN A 215 7.47 18.04 8.22
C ASN A 215 8.99 18.25 8.39
N LYS A 216 9.75 18.22 7.31
CA LYS A 216 11.19 18.46 7.33
C LYS A 216 11.52 19.91 7.71
N MET A 217 10.76 20.88 7.21
CA MET A 217 10.86 22.27 7.65
C MET A 217 10.56 22.39 9.15
N ARG A 218 9.52 21.70 9.61
CA ARG A 218 9.12 21.66 11.02
C ARG A 218 10.19 21.00 11.89
N GLU A 219 10.77 19.89 11.46
CA GLU A 219 11.87 19.22 12.15
C GLU A 219 13.15 20.05 12.16
N GLN A 220 13.47 20.76 11.09
CA GLN A 220 14.58 21.70 11.05
C GLN A 220 14.38 22.89 11.99
N ILE A 221 13.12 23.30 12.21
CA ILE A 221 12.76 24.36 13.14
C ILE A 221 12.76 23.85 14.59
N GLU A 222 12.27 22.64 14.83
CA GLU A 222 12.14 22.06 16.18
C GLU A 222 13.43 21.45 16.71
N LYS A 223 14.30 20.91 15.82
CA LYS A 223 15.57 20.27 16.22
C LYS A 223 16.69 20.62 15.25
N ARG A 224 17.62 21.42 15.71
CA ARG A 224 18.84 21.79 14.98
C ARG A 224 19.78 20.61 14.72
N ASP A 225 19.64 19.48 15.44
CA ASP A 225 20.68 18.44 15.51
C ASP A 225 20.19 16.99 15.53
N TYR A 226 19.11 16.66 14.84
CA TYR A 226 18.66 15.25 14.83
C TYR A 226 19.68 14.30 14.14
N ILE A 227 20.46 14.82 13.19
CA ILE A 227 21.51 14.03 12.52
C ILE A 227 22.68 13.75 13.47
N HIS A 228 22.95 14.64 14.43
CA HIS A 228 24.00 14.44 15.45
C HIS A 228 23.56 13.58 16.65
N THR A 229 22.26 13.33 16.84
CA THR A 229 21.75 12.51 17.94
C THR A 229 21.50 11.05 17.55
N LEU A 230 21.64 10.68 16.27
CA LEU A 230 21.72 9.27 15.88
C LEU A 230 23.13 8.80 16.30
N ASP A 231 23.18 8.07 17.40
CA ASP A 231 24.41 7.46 17.89
C ASP A 231 24.98 6.60 16.78
N SER A 232 26.16 7.00 16.27
CA SER A 232 26.86 6.36 15.15
C SER A 232 27.25 4.89 15.42
N LYS A 233 27.01 4.42 16.63
CA LYS A 233 27.37 3.08 17.10
C LYS A 233 26.31 2.00 16.85
N SER A 234 25.09 2.37 16.41
CA SER A 234 24.07 1.37 16.13
C SER A 234 24.01 1.05 14.62
N PRO A 235 23.94 -0.24 14.22
CA PRO A 235 23.80 -0.64 12.81
C PRO A 235 22.58 -0.01 12.13
N ILE A 236 21.49 0.20 12.87
CA ILE A 236 20.27 0.83 12.39
C ILE A 236 20.49 2.32 12.09
N SER A 237 21.22 3.04 12.96
CA SER A 237 21.55 4.45 12.74
C SER A 237 22.48 4.66 11.57
N SER A 238 23.45 3.75 11.34
CA SER A 238 24.32 3.78 10.18
C SER A 238 23.56 3.56 8.88
N LEU A 239 22.62 2.64 8.88
CA LEU A 239 21.74 2.37 7.74
C LEU A 239 20.81 3.56 7.44
N LEU A 240 20.22 4.16 8.46
CA LEU A 240 19.38 5.35 8.35
C LEU A 240 20.17 6.56 7.86
N TYR A 241 21.40 6.74 8.32
CA TYR A 241 22.33 7.79 7.87
C TYR A 241 22.71 7.61 6.40
N SER A 242 23.00 6.39 5.99
CA SER A 242 23.31 6.06 4.59
C SER A 242 22.12 6.34 3.67
N PHE A 243 20.90 6.02 4.10
CA PHE A 243 19.69 6.35 3.36
C PHE A 243 19.44 7.87 3.25
N GLU A 244 19.71 8.63 4.32
CA GLU A 244 19.54 10.10 4.27
C GLU A 244 20.57 10.77 3.35
N ILE A 245 21.81 10.26 3.30
CA ILE A 245 22.84 10.71 2.34
C ILE A 245 22.43 10.35 0.91
N MET A 246 22.02 9.12 0.65
CA MET A 246 21.52 8.71 -0.67
C MET A 246 20.31 9.55 -1.09
N LYS A 247 19.40 9.87 -0.18
CA LYS A 247 18.24 10.73 -0.43
C LYS A 247 18.66 12.16 -0.81
N ARG A 248 19.67 12.73 -0.17
CA ARG A 248 20.19 14.07 -0.49
C ARG A 248 20.92 14.11 -1.83
N ALA A 249 21.80 13.15 -2.08
CA ALA A 249 22.51 13.00 -3.34
C ALA A 249 21.56 12.61 -4.48
N GLY A 250 20.61 11.74 -4.20
CA GLY A 250 19.62 11.24 -5.15
C GLY A 250 18.42 12.15 -5.39
N ALA A 251 18.27 13.28 -4.65
CA ALA A 251 17.05 14.09 -4.73
C ALA A 251 16.80 14.71 -6.12
N LYS A 252 17.84 15.02 -6.88
CA LYS A 252 17.71 15.46 -8.29
C LYS A 252 17.44 14.27 -9.21
N ILE A 253 18.23 13.20 -9.05
CA ILE A 253 18.09 11.95 -9.82
C ILE A 253 16.74 11.31 -9.51
N GLY A 254 16.33 11.27 -8.24
CA GLY A 254 15.06 10.74 -7.81
C GLY A 254 13.85 11.51 -8.38
N ARG A 255 13.94 12.85 -8.48
CA ARG A 255 12.89 13.65 -9.13
C ARG A 255 12.79 13.36 -10.62
N LEU A 256 13.94 13.19 -11.29
CA LEU A 256 13.97 12.81 -12.70
C LEU A 256 13.41 11.41 -12.91
N ALA A 257 13.78 10.46 -12.08
CA ALA A 257 13.30 9.09 -12.14
C ALA A 257 11.78 8.95 -11.86
N GLN A 258 11.21 9.79 -10.99
CA GLN A 258 9.77 9.83 -10.72
C GLN A 258 8.97 10.63 -11.76
N ARG A 259 9.63 11.37 -12.67
CA ARG A 259 8.94 12.22 -13.64
C ARG A 259 7.90 11.47 -14.50
N PRO A 260 8.17 10.25 -15.02
CA PRO A 260 7.15 9.48 -15.73
C PRO A 260 5.88 9.23 -14.90
N THR A 261 6.03 8.88 -13.63
CA THR A 261 4.89 8.67 -12.72
C THR A 261 4.12 9.96 -12.50
N VAL A 262 4.82 11.07 -12.30
CA VAL A 262 4.19 12.40 -12.13
C VAL A 262 3.38 12.78 -13.37
N LEU A 263 3.97 12.64 -14.57
CA LEU A 263 3.31 12.96 -15.83
C LEU A 263 2.05 12.11 -16.05
N THR A 264 2.13 10.81 -15.76
CA THR A 264 0.98 9.91 -15.91
C THR A 264 -0.13 10.18 -14.90
N GLU A 265 0.20 10.64 -13.68
CA GLU A 265 -0.79 11.01 -12.67
C GLU A 265 -1.45 12.38 -12.95
N GLN A 266 -0.72 13.32 -13.52
CA GLN A 266 -1.23 14.65 -13.83
C GLN A 266 -2.06 14.68 -15.11
N ALA A 267 -1.73 13.84 -16.09
CA ALA A 267 -2.36 13.85 -17.41
C ALA A 267 -3.89 13.76 -17.37
N PRO A 268 -4.53 12.79 -16.70
CA PRO A 268 -5.98 12.70 -16.67
C PRO A 268 -6.63 13.90 -15.95
N ARG A 269 -5.96 14.49 -14.98
CA ARG A 269 -6.45 15.69 -14.27
C ARG A 269 -6.46 16.92 -15.18
N ILE A 270 -5.39 17.11 -15.93
CA ILE A 270 -5.26 18.20 -16.91
C ILE A 270 -6.35 18.07 -17.99
N ILE A 271 -6.55 16.88 -18.51
CA ILE A 271 -7.59 16.64 -19.53
C ILE A 271 -8.98 16.91 -18.96
N ALA A 272 -9.32 16.35 -17.81
CA ALA A 272 -10.64 16.53 -17.20
C ALA A 272 -10.94 18.00 -16.88
N SER A 273 -9.98 18.73 -16.31
CA SER A 273 -10.13 20.16 -16.02
C SER A 273 -10.28 20.97 -17.30
N THR A 274 -9.50 20.70 -18.35
CA THR A 274 -9.58 21.38 -19.64
C THR A 274 -10.89 21.09 -20.36
N GLN A 275 -11.32 19.84 -20.39
CA GLN A 275 -12.61 19.45 -20.98
C GLN A 275 -13.78 20.12 -20.26
N LEU A 276 -13.77 20.16 -18.92
CA LEU A 276 -14.83 20.85 -18.17
C LEU A 276 -14.80 22.36 -18.43
N LYS A 277 -13.63 22.99 -18.43
CA LYS A 277 -13.48 24.41 -18.79
C LYS A 277 -14.09 24.71 -20.15
N ASN A 278 -13.77 23.93 -21.17
CA ASN A 278 -14.29 24.10 -22.50
C ASN A 278 -15.81 23.90 -22.57
N LYS A 279 -16.33 22.89 -21.87
CA LYS A 279 -17.78 22.64 -21.74
C LYS A 279 -18.48 23.82 -21.05
N LEU A 280 -17.93 24.33 -19.97
CA LEU A 280 -18.50 25.48 -19.26
C LEU A 280 -18.46 26.75 -20.12
N LEU A 281 -17.37 27.02 -20.82
CA LEU A 281 -17.26 28.15 -21.74
C LEU A 281 -18.30 28.06 -22.88
N LYS A 282 -18.49 26.88 -23.47
CA LYS A 282 -19.50 26.64 -24.53
C LYS A 282 -20.91 26.85 -23.98
N ASN A 283 -21.24 26.32 -22.82
CA ASN A 283 -22.54 26.47 -22.20
C ASN A 283 -22.79 27.91 -21.76
N ASN A 284 -21.79 28.58 -21.21
CA ASN A 284 -21.87 29.96 -20.72
C ASN A 284 -22.23 30.97 -21.84
N LYS A 285 -21.86 30.67 -23.13
CA LYS A 285 -22.23 31.49 -24.26
C LYS A 285 -23.76 31.47 -24.51
N LYS A 286 -24.44 30.40 -24.09
CA LYS A 286 -25.88 30.20 -24.29
C LYS A 286 -26.75 30.73 -23.16
N LEU A 287 -26.16 31.11 -22.03
CA LEU A 287 -26.85 31.57 -20.84
C LEU A 287 -27.21 33.06 -20.96
N PRO A 288 -28.34 33.49 -20.36
CA PRO A 288 -28.67 34.91 -20.16
C PRO A 288 -27.56 35.62 -19.39
N THR A 289 -27.41 36.92 -19.58
CA THR A 289 -26.30 37.71 -19.02
C THR A 289 -26.24 37.67 -17.51
N ASN A 290 -27.37 37.60 -16.82
CA ASN A 290 -27.51 37.49 -15.35
C ASN A 290 -27.11 36.13 -14.78
N GLU A 291 -27.12 35.06 -15.61
CA GLU A 291 -26.74 33.69 -15.21
C GLU A 291 -25.34 33.32 -15.68
N LYS A 292 -24.65 34.16 -16.43
CA LYS A 292 -23.31 33.88 -16.94
C LYS A 292 -22.29 33.77 -15.80
N LEU A 293 -21.53 32.69 -15.86
CA LEU A 293 -20.38 32.51 -14.99
C LEU A 293 -19.25 33.45 -15.42
N THR A 294 -18.59 34.06 -14.46
CA THR A 294 -17.36 34.83 -14.70
C THR A 294 -16.22 33.87 -15.09
N LYS A 295 -15.21 34.40 -15.77
CA LYS A 295 -14.02 33.60 -16.12
C LYS A 295 -13.39 32.93 -14.89
N ARG A 296 -13.31 33.68 -13.77
CA ARG A 296 -12.78 33.16 -12.50
C ARG A 296 -13.60 31.97 -11.96
N GLN A 297 -14.92 32.04 -12.02
CA GLN A 297 -15.79 30.93 -11.61
C GLN A 297 -15.59 29.69 -12.49
N ILE A 298 -15.48 29.88 -13.81
CA ILE A 298 -15.21 28.77 -14.74
C ILE A 298 -13.85 28.14 -14.46
N ASP A 299 -12.80 28.95 -14.29
CA ASP A 299 -11.45 28.46 -13.96
C ASP A 299 -11.45 27.73 -12.61
N THR A 300 -12.16 28.25 -11.59
CA THR A 300 -12.28 27.60 -10.28
C THR A 300 -12.98 26.25 -10.38
N LEU A 301 -14.11 26.16 -11.11
CA LEU A 301 -14.83 24.90 -11.28
C LEU A 301 -14.00 23.86 -12.04
N ALA A 302 -13.30 24.29 -13.07
CA ALA A 302 -12.41 23.42 -13.84
C ALA A 302 -11.23 22.91 -13.01
N THR A 303 -10.59 23.79 -12.26
CA THR A 303 -9.51 23.46 -11.33
C THR A 303 -9.99 22.47 -10.26
N TYR A 304 -11.18 22.72 -9.69
CA TYR A 304 -11.78 21.83 -8.70
C TYR A 304 -12.01 20.42 -9.28
N GLU A 305 -12.49 20.30 -10.53
CA GLU A 305 -12.67 19.00 -11.19
C GLU A 305 -11.35 18.23 -11.30
N GLY A 306 -10.29 18.88 -11.82
CA GLY A 306 -8.98 18.23 -11.95
C GLY A 306 -8.41 17.78 -10.60
N ARG A 307 -8.62 18.58 -9.55
CA ARG A 307 -8.20 18.24 -8.19
C ARG A 307 -9.05 17.13 -7.56
N ASP A 308 -10.36 17.14 -7.80
CA ASP A 308 -11.35 16.27 -7.17
C ASP A 308 -11.42 14.87 -7.80
N ILE A 309 -10.67 14.58 -8.85
CA ILE A 309 -10.60 13.24 -9.46
C ILE A 309 -10.25 12.22 -8.38
N ILE A 310 -9.08 12.31 -7.77
CA ILE A 310 -8.71 11.65 -6.51
C ILE A 310 -7.77 12.60 -5.79
N ASP A 311 -8.22 13.23 -4.72
CA ASP A 311 -7.40 14.20 -3.99
C ASP A 311 -6.61 13.53 -2.87
N PHE A 312 -5.39 13.12 -3.17
CA PHE A 312 -4.49 12.50 -2.18
C PHE A 312 -3.97 13.49 -1.11
N SER A 313 -4.18 14.79 -1.30
CA SER A 313 -3.88 15.77 -0.26
C SER A 313 -4.90 15.78 0.88
N ARG A 314 -6.10 15.26 0.64
CA ARG A 314 -7.13 15.11 1.67
C ARG A 314 -6.69 14.05 2.67
N ARG A 315 -6.49 14.48 3.90
CA ARG A 315 -6.14 13.60 5.01
C ARG A 315 -6.92 14.05 6.22
N GLY A 316 -7.65 13.13 6.84
CA GLY A 316 -8.20 13.41 8.15
C GLY A 316 -7.05 13.55 9.16
N ALA A 317 -7.20 14.48 10.09
CA ALA A 317 -6.15 14.71 11.06
C ALA A 317 -5.72 13.45 11.83
N ARG A 318 -6.66 12.53 12.08
CA ARG A 318 -6.38 11.22 12.70
C ARG A 318 -5.63 10.25 11.77
N MET A 319 -5.75 10.42 10.47
CA MET A 319 -5.12 9.54 9.48
C MET A 319 -3.72 10.00 9.07
N GLU A 320 -3.27 11.18 9.49
CA GLU A 320 -1.96 11.69 9.10
C GLU A 320 -0.83 10.78 9.60
N ALA A 321 -0.84 10.41 10.88
CA ALA A 321 0.18 9.52 11.46
C ALA A 321 0.16 8.14 10.80
N ALA A 322 -1.03 7.55 10.64
CA ALA A 322 -1.17 6.25 9.96
C ALA A 322 -0.70 6.31 8.50
N SER A 323 -0.97 7.40 7.79
CA SER A 323 -0.52 7.61 6.42
C SER A 323 0.99 7.82 6.31
N ARG A 324 1.66 8.30 7.35
CA ARG A 324 3.11 8.48 7.38
C ARG A 324 3.86 7.14 7.52
N THR A 325 3.22 6.15 8.13
CA THR A 325 3.80 4.82 8.42
C THR A 325 3.26 3.70 7.53
N ASN A 326 2.33 4.02 6.61
CA ASN A 326 1.77 3.07 5.64
C ASN A 326 1.77 3.68 4.24
N ALA A 327 2.42 3.02 3.29
CA ALA A 327 2.75 3.60 1.99
C ALA A 327 1.55 4.08 1.17
N PHE A 328 0.47 3.33 1.10
CA PHE A 328 -0.67 3.61 0.21
C PHE A 328 -2.01 3.74 0.93
N LEU A 329 -2.02 3.78 2.26
CA LEU A 329 -3.24 3.85 3.06
C LEU A 329 -4.16 5.00 2.64
N ASN A 330 -3.61 6.22 2.59
CA ASN A 330 -4.40 7.39 2.20
C ASN A 330 -4.87 7.31 0.74
N ALA A 331 -4.06 6.77 -0.15
CA ALA A 331 -4.41 6.62 -1.56
C ALA A 331 -5.65 5.73 -1.73
N GLY A 332 -5.68 4.58 -1.07
CA GLY A 332 -6.83 3.69 -1.09
C GLY A 332 -8.09 4.31 -0.47
N ILE A 333 -7.96 5.00 0.67
CA ILE A 333 -9.11 5.67 1.31
C ILE A 333 -9.69 6.75 0.40
N GLN A 334 -8.85 7.57 -0.24
CA GLN A 334 -9.32 8.62 -1.15
C GLN A 334 -9.92 8.05 -2.43
N GLY A 335 -9.38 6.95 -2.95
CA GLY A 335 -9.95 6.21 -4.07
C GLY A 335 -11.36 5.69 -3.75
N LEU A 336 -11.52 4.97 -2.64
CA LEU A 336 -12.83 4.50 -2.17
C LEU A 336 -13.81 5.64 -1.91
N TYR A 337 -13.37 6.71 -1.28
CA TYR A 337 -14.20 7.89 -1.02
C TYR A 337 -14.73 8.49 -2.34
N LYS A 338 -13.86 8.67 -3.34
CA LYS A 338 -14.27 9.21 -4.63
C LYS A 338 -15.26 8.28 -5.35
N ILE A 339 -14.98 6.99 -5.40
CA ILE A 339 -15.85 5.99 -6.02
C ILE A 339 -17.22 5.96 -5.32
N SER A 340 -17.25 5.87 -4.00
CA SER A 340 -18.49 5.85 -3.23
C SER A 340 -19.31 7.11 -3.47
N ARG A 341 -18.69 8.30 -3.42
CA ARG A 341 -19.37 9.56 -3.67
C ARG A 341 -19.95 9.63 -5.08
N THR A 342 -19.22 9.13 -6.08
CA THR A 342 -19.71 9.12 -7.47
C THR A 342 -20.84 8.11 -7.66
N ALA A 343 -20.75 6.93 -7.04
CA ALA A 343 -21.76 5.89 -7.11
C ALA A 343 -23.07 6.28 -6.38
N THR A 344 -23.01 7.21 -5.42
CA THR A 344 -24.20 7.68 -4.67
C THR A 344 -24.73 9.02 -5.18
N ASP A 345 -24.05 9.68 -6.13
CA ASP A 345 -24.52 10.94 -6.73
C ASP A 345 -25.65 10.65 -7.74
N PRO A 346 -26.89 11.15 -7.52
CA PRO A 346 -28.02 10.92 -8.44
C PRO A 346 -27.75 11.36 -9.88
N LYS A 347 -26.86 12.35 -10.07
CA LYS A 347 -26.49 12.85 -11.41
C LYS A 347 -25.45 11.99 -12.13
N GLN A 348 -24.74 11.14 -11.41
CA GLN A 348 -23.64 10.34 -11.94
C GLN A 348 -23.89 8.82 -11.88
N ILE A 349 -24.80 8.35 -11.03
CA ILE A 349 -25.05 6.92 -10.79
C ILE A 349 -25.38 6.16 -12.08
N THR A 350 -26.19 6.72 -12.96
CA THR A 350 -26.56 6.09 -14.25
C THR A 350 -25.32 5.95 -15.15
N LYS A 351 -24.52 7.01 -15.30
CA LYS A 351 -23.25 6.96 -16.02
C LYS A 351 -22.30 5.94 -15.41
N PHE A 352 -22.19 5.94 -14.08
CA PHE A 352 -21.34 5.03 -13.33
C PHE A 352 -21.70 3.56 -13.59
N ALA A 353 -22.98 3.22 -13.51
CA ALA A 353 -23.49 1.86 -13.75
C ALA A 353 -23.30 1.43 -15.21
N ILE A 354 -23.65 2.28 -16.17
CA ILE A 354 -23.49 1.98 -17.61
C ILE A 354 -22.00 1.77 -17.92
N THR A 355 -21.13 2.65 -17.45
CA THR A 355 -19.67 2.53 -17.65
C THR A 355 -19.15 1.23 -17.07
N GLY A 356 -19.63 0.83 -15.89
CA GLY A 356 -19.25 -0.43 -15.26
C GLY A 356 -19.70 -1.66 -16.06
N ILE A 357 -20.95 -1.68 -16.45
CA ILE A 357 -21.53 -2.80 -17.20
C ILE A 357 -20.88 -2.92 -18.59
N VAL A 358 -20.91 -1.84 -19.37
CA VAL A 358 -20.44 -1.86 -20.77
C VAL A 358 -18.92 -1.90 -20.84
N GLY A 359 -18.23 -1.11 -20.01
CA GLY A 359 -16.76 -0.97 -20.06
C GLY A 359 -15.99 -2.07 -19.34
N MET A 360 -16.61 -2.79 -18.40
CA MET A 360 -15.92 -3.83 -17.64
C MET A 360 -16.65 -5.17 -17.59
N THR A 361 -17.94 -5.18 -17.22
CA THR A 361 -18.68 -6.45 -17.03
C THR A 361 -18.81 -7.22 -18.34
N ILE A 362 -19.26 -6.58 -19.41
CA ILE A 362 -19.39 -7.25 -20.72
C ILE A 362 -18.04 -7.76 -21.24
N PRO A 363 -16.95 -6.98 -21.29
CA PRO A 363 -15.63 -7.49 -21.67
C PRO A 363 -15.15 -8.64 -20.78
N THR A 364 -15.45 -8.60 -19.48
CA THR A 364 -15.10 -9.70 -18.57
C THR A 364 -15.87 -10.99 -18.91
N ILE A 365 -17.17 -10.87 -19.19
CA ILE A 365 -17.99 -12.03 -19.60
C ILE A 365 -17.44 -12.64 -20.90
N MET A 366 -17.12 -11.80 -21.89
CA MET A 366 -16.53 -12.25 -23.15
C MET A 366 -15.19 -12.94 -22.95
N ASN A 367 -14.31 -12.33 -22.15
CA ASN A 367 -13.00 -12.93 -21.81
C ASN A 367 -13.15 -14.25 -21.06
N TRP A 368 -14.07 -14.33 -20.11
CA TRP A 368 -14.36 -15.55 -19.38
C TRP A 368 -14.87 -16.65 -20.32
N TYR A 369 -15.82 -16.33 -21.20
CA TYR A 369 -16.37 -17.28 -22.15
C TYR A 369 -15.30 -17.84 -23.07
N ALA A 370 -14.37 -17.00 -23.54
CA ALA A 370 -13.28 -17.41 -24.42
C ALA A 370 -12.23 -18.30 -23.72
N ASN A 371 -12.08 -18.19 -22.39
CA ASN A 371 -10.99 -18.84 -21.67
C ASN A 371 -11.44 -19.91 -20.66
N ARG A 372 -12.74 -20.03 -20.36
CA ARG A 372 -13.28 -20.87 -19.27
C ARG A 372 -12.85 -22.36 -19.36
N ASP A 373 -12.70 -22.87 -20.56
CA ASP A 373 -12.35 -24.29 -20.81
C ASP A 373 -10.83 -24.50 -20.92
N SER A 374 -10.04 -23.43 -21.06
CA SER A 374 -8.58 -23.47 -21.15
C SER A 374 -7.93 -24.00 -19.87
N GLU A 375 -7.05 -24.97 -20.01
CA GLU A 375 -6.23 -25.50 -18.92
C GLU A 375 -5.23 -24.45 -18.40
N THR A 376 -4.68 -23.63 -19.28
CA THR A 376 -3.81 -22.50 -18.90
C THR A 376 -4.56 -21.51 -18.02
N TYR A 377 -5.79 -21.15 -18.38
CA TYR A 377 -6.64 -20.29 -17.55
C TYR A 377 -6.99 -20.95 -16.21
N LYS A 378 -7.36 -22.24 -16.19
CA LYS A 378 -7.66 -22.97 -14.96
C LYS A 378 -6.44 -23.04 -14.03
N ASN A 379 -5.25 -23.19 -14.59
CA ASN A 379 -3.97 -23.25 -13.85
C ASN A 379 -3.49 -21.89 -13.33
N THR A 380 -4.00 -20.78 -13.87
CA THR A 380 -3.65 -19.43 -13.39
C THR A 380 -4.11 -19.24 -11.95
N SER A 381 -3.27 -18.63 -11.11
CA SER A 381 -3.55 -18.46 -9.69
C SER A 381 -4.80 -17.61 -9.44
N ASP A 382 -5.54 -17.92 -8.37
CA ASP A 382 -6.73 -17.15 -7.97
C ASP A 382 -6.38 -15.68 -7.73
N TRP A 383 -5.19 -15.39 -7.19
CA TRP A 383 -4.71 -14.03 -7.01
C TRP A 383 -4.59 -13.28 -8.35
N GLU A 384 -4.09 -13.94 -9.40
CA GLU A 384 -4.00 -13.33 -10.73
C GLU A 384 -5.38 -13.06 -11.31
N LYS A 385 -6.29 -14.04 -11.26
CA LYS A 385 -7.69 -13.87 -11.72
C LYS A 385 -8.45 -12.78 -10.96
N LEU A 386 -8.18 -12.61 -9.67
CA LEU A 386 -8.77 -11.53 -8.87
C LEU A 386 -8.33 -10.15 -9.35
N ASN A 387 -7.07 -9.99 -9.76
CA ASN A 387 -6.46 -8.69 -10.02
C ASN A 387 -6.27 -8.38 -11.51
N PHE A 388 -6.37 -9.38 -12.38
CA PHE A 388 -6.10 -9.24 -13.81
C PHE A 388 -7.15 -9.93 -14.65
N TRP A 389 -7.44 -9.37 -15.83
CA TRP A 389 -7.98 -10.15 -16.93
C TRP A 389 -6.85 -11.01 -17.52
N VAL A 390 -7.16 -12.26 -17.76
CA VAL A 390 -6.21 -13.26 -18.28
C VAL A 390 -6.66 -13.64 -19.68
N PHE A 391 -5.81 -13.45 -20.66
CA PHE A 391 -6.05 -13.80 -22.06
C PHE A 391 -5.05 -14.90 -22.46
N VAL A 392 -5.53 -16.10 -22.72
CA VAL A 392 -4.68 -17.21 -23.13
C VAL A 392 -4.21 -16.96 -24.57
N VAL A 393 -2.91 -17.07 -24.79
CA VAL A 393 -2.26 -16.86 -26.09
C VAL A 393 -1.82 -18.18 -26.70
N ASN A 394 -1.20 -19.06 -25.91
CA ASN A 394 -0.80 -20.38 -26.35
C ASN A 394 -1.05 -21.39 -25.22
N GLU A 395 -1.99 -22.29 -25.49
CA GLU A 395 -2.43 -23.31 -24.53
C GLU A 395 -1.32 -24.34 -24.25
N GLU A 396 -0.66 -24.81 -25.30
CA GLU A 396 0.35 -25.89 -25.19
C GLU A 396 1.57 -25.43 -24.37
N LYS A 397 1.96 -24.17 -24.55
CA LYS A 397 3.10 -23.56 -23.84
C LYS A 397 2.69 -22.91 -22.52
N GLY A 398 1.41 -22.90 -22.18
CA GLY A 398 0.89 -22.22 -20.98
C GLY A 398 1.17 -20.71 -20.98
N GLN A 399 1.14 -20.05 -22.13
CA GLN A 399 1.42 -18.63 -22.31
C GLN A 399 0.14 -17.82 -22.29
N TYR A 400 0.13 -16.73 -21.54
CA TYR A 400 -1.01 -15.85 -21.43
C TYR A 400 -0.61 -14.38 -21.23
N PHE A 401 -1.50 -13.49 -21.69
CA PHE A 401 -1.38 -12.06 -21.53
C PHE A 401 -2.29 -11.58 -20.40
N THR A 402 -1.85 -10.58 -19.64
CA THR A 402 -2.64 -10.04 -18.52
C THR A 402 -2.81 -8.55 -18.60
N VAL A 403 -4.01 -8.08 -18.27
CA VAL A 403 -4.33 -6.66 -18.08
C VAL A 403 -4.86 -6.45 -16.67
N ARG A 404 -4.32 -5.49 -15.95
CA ARG A 404 -4.74 -5.23 -14.58
C ARG A 404 -6.16 -4.68 -14.53
N LYS A 405 -7.00 -5.30 -13.71
CA LYS A 405 -8.32 -4.76 -13.35
C LYS A 405 -8.13 -3.50 -12.48
N PRO A 406 -8.92 -2.42 -12.71
CA PRO A 406 -8.76 -1.18 -11.96
C PRO A 406 -9.31 -1.31 -10.54
N TRP A 407 -8.43 -1.57 -9.60
CA TRP A 407 -8.68 -1.63 -8.15
C TRP A 407 -10.12 -2.03 -7.76
N GLU A 408 -10.82 -1.21 -6.96
CA GLU A 408 -12.16 -1.46 -6.41
C GLU A 408 -13.23 -1.62 -7.51
N LEU A 409 -13.11 -0.85 -8.59
CA LEU A 409 -14.03 -0.94 -9.73
C LEU A 409 -13.87 -2.27 -10.47
N GLY A 410 -12.63 -2.74 -10.63
CA GLY A 410 -12.34 -4.04 -11.21
C GLY A 410 -12.89 -5.19 -10.38
N TRP A 411 -12.91 -5.04 -9.06
CA TRP A 411 -13.51 -6.03 -8.16
C TRP A 411 -15.02 -6.08 -8.29
N LEU A 412 -15.67 -4.90 -8.37
CA LEU A 412 -17.11 -4.80 -8.47
C LEU A 412 -17.63 -5.22 -9.86
N PHE A 413 -17.05 -4.69 -10.92
CA PHE A 413 -17.57 -4.82 -12.28
C PHE A 413 -16.90 -5.90 -13.13
N ALA A 414 -15.78 -6.47 -12.69
CA ALA A 414 -15.09 -7.52 -13.40
C ALA A 414 -14.97 -8.82 -12.57
N THR A 415 -14.33 -8.75 -11.40
CA THR A 415 -14.04 -9.96 -10.62
C THR A 415 -15.31 -10.62 -10.07
N LEU A 416 -16.25 -9.84 -9.56
CA LEU A 416 -17.51 -10.38 -9.04
C LEU A 416 -18.34 -11.08 -10.15
N PRO A 417 -18.61 -10.46 -11.32
CA PRO A 417 -19.28 -11.15 -12.43
C PRO A 417 -18.57 -12.41 -12.90
N GLU A 418 -17.23 -12.40 -13.03
CA GLU A 418 -16.45 -13.58 -13.41
C GLU A 418 -16.60 -14.73 -12.40
N LYS A 419 -16.60 -14.43 -11.10
CA LYS A 419 -16.81 -15.43 -10.05
C LYS A 419 -18.25 -15.98 -10.08
N MET A 420 -19.25 -15.14 -10.34
CA MET A 420 -20.65 -15.57 -10.48
C MET A 420 -20.80 -16.51 -11.68
N LEU A 421 -20.17 -16.23 -12.82
CA LEU A 421 -20.18 -17.10 -14.00
C LEU A 421 -19.50 -18.44 -13.71
N ASN A 422 -18.34 -18.43 -13.06
CA ASN A 422 -17.66 -19.66 -12.64
C ASN A 422 -18.53 -20.50 -11.71
N TYR A 423 -19.33 -19.87 -10.86
CA TYR A 423 -20.29 -20.55 -10.00
C TYR A 423 -21.41 -21.20 -10.82
N ALA A 424 -22.08 -20.43 -11.67
CA ALA A 424 -23.15 -20.91 -12.50
C ALA A 424 -22.74 -22.07 -13.42
N TYR A 425 -21.49 -22.03 -13.92
CA TYR A 425 -20.95 -23.07 -14.81
C TYR A 425 -20.58 -24.36 -14.10
N LYS A 426 -20.15 -24.31 -12.83
CA LYS A 426 -19.64 -25.50 -12.10
C LYS A 426 -20.72 -26.29 -11.35
N THR A 427 -21.92 -25.82 -11.25
CA THR A 427 -23.09 -26.48 -10.58
C THR A 427 -22.81 -26.98 -9.14
N ASP A 428 -21.78 -26.51 -8.49
CA ASP A 428 -21.37 -26.91 -7.14
C ASP A 428 -22.01 -26.00 -6.09
N LYS A 429 -22.97 -26.53 -5.32
CA LYS A 429 -23.68 -25.78 -4.26
C LYS A 429 -22.73 -25.25 -3.16
N ASP A 430 -21.64 -25.95 -2.88
CA ASP A 430 -20.60 -25.49 -1.94
C ASP A 430 -19.73 -24.35 -2.51
N TYR A 431 -19.80 -24.15 -3.83
CA TYR A 431 -18.99 -23.11 -4.50
C TYR A 431 -19.43 -21.69 -4.10
N VAL A 432 -20.73 -21.47 -3.77
CA VAL A 432 -21.21 -20.13 -3.32
C VAL A 432 -20.51 -19.71 -2.04
N ASN A 433 -20.46 -20.60 -1.05
CA ASN A 433 -19.82 -20.30 0.23
C ASN A 433 -18.31 -20.11 0.06
N LYS A 434 -17.68 -20.94 -0.80
CA LYS A 434 -16.26 -20.79 -1.15
C LYS A 434 -16.00 -19.50 -1.94
N MET A 435 -16.88 -19.14 -2.86
CA MET A 435 -16.80 -17.92 -3.66
C MET A 435 -16.98 -16.68 -2.77
N ALA A 436 -18.02 -16.64 -1.95
CA ALA A 436 -18.26 -15.54 -1.02
C ALA A 436 -17.08 -15.39 -0.07
N LYS A 437 -16.54 -16.48 0.47
CA LYS A 437 -15.37 -16.48 1.32
C LYS A 437 -14.13 -16.01 0.57
N GLN A 438 -13.84 -16.49 -0.63
CA GLN A 438 -12.71 -16.05 -1.44
C GLN A 438 -12.83 -14.60 -1.88
N TRP A 439 -14.03 -14.16 -2.25
CA TRP A 439 -14.29 -12.76 -2.57
C TRP A 439 -14.07 -11.87 -1.35
N PHE A 440 -14.63 -12.27 -0.19
CA PHE A 440 -14.46 -11.55 1.07
C PHE A 440 -12.99 -11.57 1.52
N GLU A 441 -12.29 -12.71 1.43
CA GLU A 441 -10.85 -12.81 1.73
C GLU A 441 -10.00 -11.98 0.79
N GLY A 442 -10.38 -11.92 -0.48
CA GLY A 442 -9.76 -11.07 -1.47
C GLY A 442 -10.02 -9.59 -1.18
N ALA A 443 -11.29 -9.20 -0.94
CA ALA A 443 -11.68 -7.88 -0.50
C ALA A 443 -10.97 -7.52 0.82
N TRP A 444 -11.02 -8.42 1.80
CA TRP A 444 -10.31 -8.25 3.08
C TRP A 444 -8.79 -8.14 2.90
N SER A 445 -8.20 -8.90 1.99
CA SER A 445 -6.78 -8.78 1.64
C SER A 445 -6.44 -7.41 1.07
N TYR A 446 -7.35 -6.84 0.28
CA TYR A 446 -7.23 -5.49 -0.23
C TYR A 446 -7.42 -4.48 0.92
N PHE A 447 -8.48 -4.65 1.73
CA PHE A 447 -8.76 -3.81 2.89
C PHE A 447 -7.76 -4.02 4.05
N SER A 448 -7.14 -5.18 4.18
CA SER A 448 -6.12 -5.42 5.21
C SER A 448 -4.85 -4.60 4.98
N ASN A 449 -4.64 -4.10 3.76
CA ASN A 449 -3.65 -3.07 3.52
C ASN A 449 -4.00 -1.73 4.21
N PHE A 450 -5.25 -1.56 4.67
CA PHE A 450 -5.72 -0.44 5.49
C PHE A 450 -5.60 -0.69 7.00
N ILE A 451 -5.26 -1.91 7.44
CA ILE A 451 -4.92 -2.14 8.85
C ILE A 451 -3.62 -1.37 9.11
N PRO A 452 -3.58 -0.50 10.11
CA PRO A 452 -2.41 0.34 10.39
C PRO A 452 -1.28 -0.42 11.08
N VAL A 453 -0.99 -1.62 10.61
CA VAL A 453 0.30 -2.26 10.86
C VAL A 453 1.29 -1.53 10.00
N THR A 454 2.22 -0.84 10.62
CA THR A 454 3.19 -0.03 9.90
C THR A 454 4.00 -0.90 8.95
N ASP A 455 4.36 -0.35 7.80
CA ASP A 455 5.22 -1.04 6.82
C ASP A 455 6.51 -1.61 7.43
N MET A 456 6.96 -1.03 8.54
CA MET A 456 8.12 -1.49 9.29
C MET A 456 7.91 -2.87 9.92
N PHE A 457 6.74 -3.15 10.48
CA PHE A 457 6.47 -4.41 11.20
C PHE A 457 5.86 -5.49 10.31
N MET A 458 5.33 -5.13 9.14
CA MET A 458 4.67 -6.09 8.25
C MET A 458 5.56 -7.30 7.92
N PRO A 459 6.85 -7.15 7.55
CA PRO A 459 7.70 -8.29 7.22
C PRO A 459 7.91 -9.27 8.38
N TYR A 460 7.92 -8.80 9.62
CA TYR A 460 8.02 -9.65 10.81
C TYR A 460 6.76 -10.50 11.01
N PHE A 461 5.58 -9.90 10.80
CA PHE A 461 4.32 -10.66 10.82
C PHE A 461 4.29 -11.68 9.69
N GLU A 462 4.71 -11.30 8.50
CA GLU A 462 4.77 -12.18 7.34
C GLU A 462 5.74 -13.35 7.58
N GLU A 463 6.89 -13.11 8.18
CA GLU A 463 7.84 -14.15 8.58
C GLU A 463 7.26 -15.08 9.63
N GLY A 464 6.66 -14.54 10.72
CA GLY A 464 6.05 -15.33 11.78
C GLY A 464 4.99 -16.31 11.29
N PHE A 465 4.24 -15.94 10.25
CA PHE A 465 3.25 -16.81 9.60
C PHE A 465 3.80 -17.59 8.41
N ASN A 466 5.07 -17.42 8.05
CA ASN A 466 5.67 -17.90 6.80
C ASN A 466 4.77 -17.62 5.59
N ARG A 467 4.23 -16.40 5.50
CA ARG A 467 3.24 -16.05 4.46
C ARG A 467 3.33 -14.57 4.09
N ASN A 468 3.61 -14.31 2.83
CA ASN A 468 3.49 -12.96 2.30
C ASN A 468 2.01 -12.53 2.28
N MET A 469 1.66 -11.45 2.94
CA MET A 469 0.27 -11.01 3.10
C MET A 469 -0.37 -10.52 1.80
N TYR A 470 0.43 -10.03 0.87
CA TYR A 470 -0.04 -9.54 -0.43
C TYR A 470 -0.28 -10.69 -1.42
N THR A 471 0.71 -11.54 -1.62
CA THR A 471 0.63 -12.65 -2.60
C THR A 471 -0.01 -13.92 -2.04
N LYS A 472 -0.19 -13.99 -0.72
CA LYS A 472 -0.66 -15.15 0.04
C LYS A 472 0.24 -16.39 -0.08
N ARG A 473 1.43 -16.24 -0.66
CA ARG A 473 2.42 -17.32 -0.87
C ARG A 473 3.32 -17.46 0.36
N PRO A 474 3.84 -18.66 0.64
CA PRO A 474 4.84 -18.86 1.67
C PRO A 474 6.13 -18.11 1.29
N ILE A 475 6.80 -17.55 2.30
CA ILE A 475 8.12 -16.91 2.16
C ILE A 475 9.16 -18.00 1.92
N VAL A 476 9.28 -18.94 2.85
CA VAL A 476 10.08 -20.15 2.68
C VAL A 476 9.18 -21.22 2.09
N SER A 477 9.58 -21.78 0.96
CA SER A 477 8.81 -22.84 0.32
C SER A 477 8.71 -24.06 1.24
N ARG A 478 7.63 -24.81 1.11
CA ARG A 478 7.39 -26.02 1.92
C ARG A 478 8.52 -27.04 1.82
N SER A 479 9.11 -27.19 0.65
CA SER A 479 10.24 -28.06 0.42
C SER A 479 11.51 -27.66 1.18
N ASN A 480 11.60 -26.37 1.56
CA ASN A 480 12.76 -25.80 2.24
C ASN A 480 12.48 -25.44 3.69
N GLU A 481 11.22 -25.47 4.16
CA GLU A 481 10.83 -25.00 5.50
C GLU A 481 11.53 -25.80 6.63
N ASN A 482 11.80 -27.08 6.41
CA ASN A 482 12.47 -27.96 7.39
C ASN A 482 14.00 -28.05 7.20
N LYS A 483 14.54 -27.38 6.18
CA LYS A 483 15.99 -27.31 5.99
C LYS A 483 16.63 -26.34 6.97
N LEU A 484 17.92 -26.53 7.23
CA LEU A 484 18.71 -25.51 7.95
C LEU A 484 18.61 -24.18 7.21
N ALA A 485 18.66 -23.07 7.97
CA ALA A 485 18.46 -21.73 7.42
C ALA A 485 19.35 -21.42 6.22
N GLU A 486 20.59 -21.87 6.23
CA GLU A 486 21.56 -21.73 5.13
C GLU A 486 21.12 -22.40 3.82
N PHE A 487 20.36 -23.49 3.90
CA PHE A 487 19.86 -24.22 2.74
C PHE A 487 18.41 -23.82 2.35
N GLN A 488 17.85 -22.81 3.02
CA GLN A 488 16.56 -22.23 2.66
C GLN A 488 16.73 -21.25 1.50
N GLU A 489 17.21 -21.75 0.39
CA GLU A 489 17.38 -20.96 -0.84
C GLU A 489 16.54 -21.50 -1.99
N THR A 490 16.33 -20.68 -2.99
CA THR A 490 15.67 -21.04 -4.25
C THR A 490 16.53 -20.54 -5.41
N PRO A 491 16.29 -21.00 -6.64
CA PRO A 491 16.96 -20.46 -7.82
C PRO A 491 16.81 -18.95 -8.03
N TYR A 492 15.90 -18.32 -7.31
CA TYR A 492 15.62 -16.89 -7.38
C TYR A 492 16.17 -16.10 -6.19
N THR A 493 16.80 -16.78 -5.24
CA THR A 493 17.42 -16.15 -4.08
C THR A 493 18.69 -15.42 -4.51
N SER A 494 18.85 -14.16 -4.10
CA SER A 494 19.98 -13.34 -4.48
C SER A 494 21.30 -13.78 -3.84
N GLU A 495 22.42 -13.62 -4.54
CA GLU A 495 23.76 -13.87 -4.00
C GLU A 495 24.08 -12.90 -2.84
N VAL A 496 23.56 -11.68 -2.94
CA VAL A 496 23.64 -10.70 -1.84
C VAL A 496 23.00 -11.24 -0.57
N ALA A 497 21.79 -11.80 -0.67
CA ALA A 497 21.11 -12.36 0.50
C ALA A 497 21.84 -13.58 1.09
N LYS A 498 22.44 -14.41 0.25
CA LYS A 498 23.28 -15.54 0.69
C LYS A 498 24.49 -15.06 1.49
N LYS A 499 25.25 -14.10 0.94
CA LYS A 499 26.43 -13.52 1.62
C LYS A 499 26.07 -12.79 2.92
N ILE A 500 24.93 -12.08 2.96
CA ILE A 500 24.43 -11.49 4.20
C ILE A 500 24.07 -12.59 5.21
N GLY A 501 23.44 -13.68 4.76
CA GLY A 501 23.13 -14.83 5.60
C GLY A 501 24.36 -15.48 6.20
N ASP A 502 25.41 -15.65 5.40
CA ASP A 502 26.71 -16.16 5.85
C ASP A 502 27.31 -15.25 6.94
N GLY A 503 27.27 -13.94 6.71
CA GLY A 503 27.76 -12.95 7.68
C GLY A 503 26.98 -12.99 9.01
N ILE A 504 25.66 -13.10 8.96
CA ILE A 504 24.81 -13.20 10.15
C ILE A 504 25.12 -14.48 10.94
N ARG A 505 25.32 -15.60 10.24
CA ARG A 505 25.70 -16.88 10.87
C ARG A 505 27.10 -16.80 11.48
N GLY A 506 28.05 -16.18 10.79
CA GLY A 506 29.41 -15.95 11.33
C GLY A 506 29.39 -15.17 12.64
N ILE A 507 28.59 -14.10 12.73
CA ILE A 507 28.40 -13.32 13.95
C ILE A 507 27.69 -14.18 15.03
N GLY A 508 26.62 -14.92 14.67
CA GLY A 508 25.91 -15.79 15.59
C GLY A 508 26.82 -16.83 16.24
N ASN A 509 27.64 -17.50 15.45
CA ASN A 509 28.63 -18.48 15.94
C ASN A 509 29.67 -17.83 16.86
N PHE A 510 30.11 -16.60 16.56
CA PHE A 510 31.07 -15.86 17.36
C PHE A 510 30.51 -15.51 18.76
N ILE A 511 29.22 -15.20 18.86
CA ILE A 511 28.56 -14.85 20.15
C ILE A 511 27.92 -16.07 20.84
N GLY A 512 28.17 -17.29 20.35
CA GLY A 512 27.70 -18.54 20.97
C GLY A 512 26.18 -18.78 20.82
N ILE A 513 25.53 -18.08 19.88
CA ILE A 513 24.13 -18.35 19.52
C ILE A 513 24.10 -19.42 18.43
N GLU A 514 24.11 -20.67 18.82
CA GLU A 514 23.87 -21.78 17.90
C GLU A 514 22.40 -21.78 17.47
N GLY A 515 22.12 -21.20 16.30
CA GLY A 515 20.76 -21.09 15.80
C GLY A 515 20.58 -21.72 14.41
N ARG A 516 19.92 -22.87 14.34
CA ARG A 516 19.48 -23.48 13.08
C ARG A 516 18.53 -22.60 12.25
N ASN A 517 18.06 -21.48 12.80
CA ASN A 517 16.98 -20.67 12.25
C ASN A 517 17.39 -19.28 11.78
N TYR A 518 18.66 -18.88 11.90
CA TYR A 518 19.13 -17.54 11.54
C TYR A 518 19.87 -17.53 10.20
N GLY A 519 19.77 -16.39 9.50
CA GLY A 519 20.50 -16.19 8.25
C GLY A 519 19.94 -16.91 7.04
N SER A 520 18.63 -17.21 7.02
CA SER A 520 17.94 -17.76 5.84
C SER A 520 18.00 -16.77 4.67
N PRO A 521 18.63 -17.11 3.53
CA PRO A 521 18.75 -16.22 2.40
C PRO A 521 17.40 -15.77 1.83
N VAL A 522 16.42 -16.67 1.77
CA VAL A 522 15.06 -16.33 1.30
C VAL A 522 14.36 -15.33 2.21
N LYS A 523 14.54 -15.44 3.53
CA LYS A 523 13.97 -14.47 4.48
C LYS A 523 14.66 -13.11 4.35
N ILE A 524 15.98 -13.10 4.15
CA ILE A 524 16.75 -11.87 3.93
C ILE A 524 16.25 -11.17 2.65
N ASP A 525 16.12 -11.87 1.54
CA ASP A 525 15.52 -11.34 0.31
C ASP A 525 14.10 -10.80 0.54
N HIS A 526 13.31 -11.50 1.36
CA HIS A 526 11.98 -11.04 1.72
C HIS A 526 12.02 -9.69 2.46
N TYR A 527 12.88 -9.54 3.48
CA TYR A 527 13.04 -8.28 4.21
C TYR A 527 13.51 -7.15 3.29
N ILE A 528 14.52 -7.41 2.45
CA ILE A 528 15.02 -6.42 1.51
C ILE A 528 13.89 -5.97 0.57
N ASN A 529 13.18 -6.93 -0.03
CA ASN A 529 12.06 -6.63 -0.92
C ASN A 529 10.91 -5.90 -0.22
N ALA A 530 10.61 -6.25 1.03
CA ALA A 530 9.52 -5.65 1.79
C ALA A 530 9.81 -4.18 2.15
N TYR A 531 11.07 -3.85 2.46
CA TYR A 531 11.46 -2.50 2.84
C TYR A 531 11.81 -1.60 1.66
N THR A 532 12.39 -2.14 0.59
CA THR A 532 12.89 -1.36 -0.56
C THR A 532 12.03 -1.52 -1.81
N ALA A 533 11.09 -2.43 -1.76
CA ALA A 533 10.19 -2.78 -2.87
C ALA A 533 10.93 -3.19 -4.15
N THR A 534 10.40 -2.82 -5.31
CA THR A 534 10.94 -3.25 -6.60
C THR A 534 12.31 -2.67 -6.89
N LEU A 535 12.58 -1.44 -6.44
CA LEU A 535 13.88 -0.79 -6.64
C LEU A 535 15.01 -1.56 -5.96
N GLY A 536 14.80 -2.00 -4.71
CA GLY A 536 15.82 -2.78 -4.01
C GLY A 536 16.12 -4.10 -4.70
N ARG A 537 15.11 -4.75 -5.25
CA ARG A 537 15.30 -5.97 -6.06
C ARG A 537 16.15 -5.71 -7.31
N ASP A 538 15.92 -4.60 -8.00
CA ASP A 538 16.68 -4.25 -9.20
C ASP A 538 18.14 -3.89 -8.84
N VAL A 539 18.36 -3.19 -7.73
CA VAL A 539 19.71 -2.90 -7.21
C VAL A 539 20.43 -4.20 -6.83
N ILE A 540 19.76 -5.10 -6.11
CA ILE A 540 20.33 -6.39 -5.76
C ILE A 540 20.63 -7.22 -6.99
N ALA A 541 19.76 -7.25 -7.99
CA ALA A 541 20.03 -7.95 -9.25
C ALA A 541 21.28 -7.41 -9.96
N GLY A 542 21.51 -6.09 -9.88
CA GLY A 542 22.77 -5.48 -10.37
C GLY A 542 24.00 -5.90 -9.56
N LEU A 543 23.89 -5.91 -8.23
CA LEU A 543 24.96 -6.39 -7.35
C LEU A 543 25.23 -7.88 -7.54
N ASP A 544 24.18 -8.69 -7.68
CA ASP A 544 24.30 -10.12 -8.00
C ASP A 544 25.06 -10.37 -9.30
N ALA A 545 24.80 -9.57 -10.33
CA ALA A 545 25.53 -9.65 -11.59
C ALA A 545 27.04 -9.36 -11.39
N ILE A 546 27.36 -8.37 -10.56
CA ILE A 546 28.75 -8.05 -10.20
C ILE A 546 29.37 -9.21 -9.39
N ILE A 547 28.70 -9.69 -8.34
CA ILE A 547 29.18 -10.81 -7.52
C ILE A 547 29.47 -12.03 -8.39
N LYS A 548 28.57 -12.39 -9.28
CA LYS A 548 28.72 -13.53 -10.20
C LYS A 548 29.88 -13.38 -11.18
N THR A 549 30.31 -12.15 -11.47
CA THR A 549 31.48 -11.90 -12.32
C THR A 549 32.76 -12.22 -11.59
N PHE A 550 32.82 -12.00 -10.26
CA PHE A 550 34.02 -12.20 -9.46
C PHE A 550 34.04 -13.54 -8.69
N ASP A 551 32.87 -14.14 -8.43
CA ASP A 551 32.69 -15.36 -7.64
C ASP A 551 32.42 -16.55 -8.58
N LYS A 552 33.44 -17.37 -8.83
CA LYS A 552 33.36 -18.54 -9.70
C LYS A 552 32.51 -19.68 -9.11
N GLU A 553 32.21 -19.64 -7.79
CA GLU A 553 31.39 -20.61 -7.10
C GLU A 553 29.92 -20.21 -7.10
N ALA A 554 29.59 -18.98 -7.49
CA ALA A 554 28.20 -18.53 -7.58
C ALA A 554 27.41 -19.43 -8.55
N LYS A 555 26.42 -20.14 -8.02
CA LYS A 555 25.60 -21.05 -8.81
C LYS A 555 24.80 -20.28 -9.85
N ASP A 556 25.11 -20.49 -11.10
CA ASP A 556 24.35 -19.95 -12.22
C ASP A 556 23.14 -20.85 -12.49
N TYR A 557 21.97 -20.37 -12.16
CA TYR A 557 20.74 -21.06 -12.53
C TYR A 557 20.42 -20.78 -14.00
N ILE A 558 20.13 -21.85 -14.75
CA ILE A 558 19.66 -21.74 -16.13
C ILE A 558 18.27 -21.09 -16.08
N LYS A 559 18.18 -19.84 -16.53
CA LYS A 559 16.87 -19.27 -16.85
C LYS A 559 16.35 -20.05 -18.07
N PRO A 560 15.08 -20.52 -18.06
CA PRO A 560 14.50 -21.23 -19.19
C PRO A 560 14.81 -20.46 -20.48
N TRP A 561 15.44 -21.13 -21.42
CA TRP A 561 15.89 -20.51 -22.66
C TRP A 561 14.91 -20.95 -23.75
N SER A 562 13.99 -20.07 -24.11
CA SER A 562 13.14 -20.27 -25.27
C SER A 562 13.50 -19.21 -26.31
N ASP A 563 13.64 -19.62 -27.56
CA ASP A 563 13.79 -18.71 -28.71
C ASP A 563 12.48 -18.00 -29.06
N ASP A 564 11.38 -18.41 -28.42
CA ASP A 564 10.07 -17.81 -28.61
C ASP A 564 10.08 -16.34 -28.15
N THR A 565 9.63 -15.47 -29.03
CA THR A 565 9.53 -14.02 -28.78
C THR A 565 8.66 -13.74 -27.54
N PHE A 566 7.59 -14.52 -27.33
CA PHE A 566 6.72 -14.36 -26.15
C PHE A 566 7.49 -14.65 -24.86
N ASP A 567 8.26 -15.72 -24.81
CA ASP A 567 9.06 -16.07 -23.64
C ASP A 567 10.18 -15.06 -23.38
N LYS A 568 10.77 -14.47 -24.43
CA LYS A 568 11.68 -13.34 -24.28
C LYS A 568 11.00 -12.13 -23.61
N LEU A 569 9.78 -11.81 -23.99
CA LEU A 569 9.00 -10.74 -23.35
C LEU A 569 8.70 -11.03 -21.87
N THR A 570 8.52 -12.29 -21.45
CA THR A 570 8.35 -12.62 -20.03
C THR A 570 9.56 -12.32 -19.17
N LYS A 571 10.74 -12.14 -19.76
CA LYS A 571 12.03 -11.85 -19.09
C LYS A 571 12.35 -10.37 -19.05
N ILE A 572 11.77 -9.57 -19.95
CA ILE A 572 12.03 -8.12 -20.02
C ILE A 572 11.30 -7.42 -18.88
N PRO A 573 12.00 -6.60 -18.07
CA PRO A 573 11.35 -5.73 -17.10
C PRO A 573 10.24 -4.90 -17.78
N VAL A 574 9.12 -4.71 -17.09
CA VAL A 574 7.90 -4.08 -17.63
C VAL A 574 7.08 -4.99 -18.54
N ALA A 575 7.63 -5.59 -19.59
CA ALA A 575 6.89 -6.51 -20.46
C ALA A 575 6.37 -7.74 -19.68
N ASN A 576 7.14 -8.26 -18.73
CA ASN A 576 6.73 -9.36 -17.87
C ASN A 576 5.55 -9.03 -16.92
N TYR A 577 5.08 -7.81 -16.90
CA TYR A 577 3.83 -7.44 -16.25
C TYR A 577 2.62 -7.92 -17.04
N PHE A 578 2.73 -7.93 -18.35
CA PHE A 578 1.67 -8.34 -19.26
C PHE A 578 1.85 -9.77 -19.76
N PHE A 579 3.07 -10.16 -20.15
CA PHE A 579 3.37 -11.45 -20.73
C PHE A 579 3.79 -12.42 -19.63
N ARG A 580 3.02 -13.52 -19.48
CA ARG A 580 3.20 -14.49 -18.40
C ARG A 580 3.10 -15.91 -18.93
N ARG A 581 3.65 -16.82 -18.15
CA ARG A 581 3.61 -18.26 -18.40
C ARG A 581 3.25 -18.99 -17.12
N THR A 582 2.61 -20.14 -17.25
CA THR A 582 2.34 -21.07 -16.14
C THR A 582 3.64 -21.42 -15.42
N LYS A 583 3.63 -21.39 -14.10
CA LYS A 583 4.79 -21.61 -13.21
C LYS A 583 4.42 -22.55 -12.08
N LEU A 584 5.42 -22.96 -11.27
CA LEU A 584 5.23 -23.70 -10.02
C LEU A 584 4.26 -23.04 -9.02
N SER A 585 3.92 -21.79 -9.22
CA SER A 585 2.91 -21.05 -8.45
C SER A 585 1.48 -21.22 -8.98
N ALA A 586 1.24 -22.13 -9.90
CA ALA A 586 -0.07 -22.40 -10.46
C ALA A 586 -1.07 -22.85 -9.38
N GLU A 587 -2.36 -22.58 -9.62
CA GLU A 587 -3.42 -22.81 -8.65
C GLU A 587 -3.51 -24.26 -8.16
N PRO A 588 -3.43 -25.30 -9.02
CA PRO A 588 -3.48 -26.68 -8.55
C PRO A 588 -2.37 -27.03 -7.56
N ILE A 589 -1.17 -26.50 -7.79
CA ILE A 589 -0.01 -26.71 -6.91
C ILE A 589 -0.20 -25.99 -5.57
N SER A 590 -0.68 -24.77 -5.62
CA SER A 590 -1.01 -24.00 -4.41
C SER A 590 -2.05 -24.70 -3.55
N LYS A 591 -3.11 -25.22 -4.18
CA LYS A 591 -4.16 -26.01 -3.53
C LYS A 591 -3.65 -27.30 -2.92
N TYR A 592 -2.81 -28.02 -3.65
CA TYR A 592 -2.15 -29.22 -3.14
C TYR A 592 -1.44 -28.95 -1.82
N TRP A 593 -0.62 -27.92 -1.77
CA TRP A 593 0.13 -27.55 -0.55
C TRP A 593 -0.77 -27.03 0.57
N GLN A 594 -1.89 -26.35 0.28
CA GLN A 594 -2.88 -26.00 1.28
C GLN A 594 -3.56 -27.23 1.89
N ASN A 595 -3.95 -28.19 1.07
CA ASN A 595 -4.52 -29.46 1.52
C ASN A 595 -3.52 -30.23 2.38
N TYR A 596 -2.28 -30.36 1.94
CA TYR A 596 -1.20 -30.99 2.71
C TYR A 596 -1.04 -30.33 4.08
N LYS A 597 -1.01 -28.99 4.15
CA LYS A 597 -0.90 -28.25 5.42
C LYS A 597 -2.07 -28.52 6.35
N LYS A 598 -3.28 -28.53 5.81
CA LYS A 598 -4.49 -28.83 6.57
C LYS A 598 -4.39 -30.21 7.22
N ILE A 599 -4.03 -31.20 6.44
CA ILE A 599 -3.91 -32.59 6.86
C ILE A 599 -2.81 -32.77 7.90
N ARG A 600 -1.63 -32.18 7.68
CA ARG A 600 -0.52 -32.23 8.64
C ARG A 600 -0.84 -31.54 9.97
N LYS A 601 -1.60 -30.46 9.94
CA LYS A 601 -2.07 -29.80 11.17
C LYS A 601 -2.96 -30.73 11.99
N TYR A 602 -3.88 -31.44 11.35
CA TYR A 602 -4.71 -32.43 12.05
C TYR A 602 -3.86 -33.55 12.63
N GLN A 603 -2.92 -34.09 11.87
CA GLN A 603 -1.99 -35.12 12.37
C GLN A 603 -1.22 -34.64 13.60
N GLY A 604 -0.71 -33.40 13.57
CA GLY A 604 -0.02 -32.79 14.71
C GLY A 604 -0.91 -32.66 15.95
N GLN A 605 -2.16 -32.24 15.77
CA GLN A 605 -3.14 -32.15 16.86
C GLN A 605 -3.48 -33.52 17.47
N VAL A 606 -3.64 -34.55 16.64
CA VAL A 606 -3.87 -35.92 17.11
C VAL A 606 -2.68 -36.44 17.91
N ASN A 607 -1.47 -36.27 17.40
CA ASN A 607 -0.25 -36.69 18.09
C ASN A 607 -0.10 -35.97 19.44
N GLU A 608 -0.34 -34.67 19.50
CA GLU A 608 -0.29 -33.87 20.72
C GLU A 608 -1.31 -34.36 21.78
N LEU A 609 -2.53 -34.71 21.34
CA LEU A 609 -3.54 -35.26 22.25
C LEU A 609 -3.16 -36.64 22.78
N ILE A 610 -2.53 -37.49 21.94
CA ILE A 610 -2.01 -38.80 22.37
C ILE A 610 -0.88 -38.62 23.39
N GLU A 611 0.08 -37.74 23.12
CA GLU A 611 1.19 -37.44 24.01
C GLU A 611 0.71 -36.90 25.39
N LYS A 612 -0.39 -36.14 25.39
CA LYS A 612 -1.03 -35.63 26.61
C LYS A 612 -1.93 -36.64 27.31
N GLY A 613 -1.99 -37.89 26.86
CA GLY A 613 -2.86 -38.94 27.40
C GLY A 613 -4.35 -38.74 27.14
N GLN A 614 -4.74 -37.79 26.31
CA GLN A 614 -6.15 -37.46 25.97
C GLN A 614 -6.64 -38.35 24.79
N THR A 615 -6.51 -39.66 24.95
CA THR A 615 -6.80 -40.66 23.90
C THR A 615 -8.25 -40.61 23.39
N GLN A 616 -9.21 -40.30 24.28
CA GLN A 616 -10.61 -40.20 23.87
C GLN A 616 -10.82 -38.99 22.92
N LYS A 617 -10.27 -37.85 23.24
CA LYS A 617 -10.33 -36.67 22.36
C LYS A 617 -9.56 -36.87 21.05
N ALA A 618 -8.44 -37.60 21.11
CA ALA A 618 -7.72 -37.99 19.90
C ALA A 618 -8.57 -38.88 19.00
N LYS A 619 -9.30 -39.85 19.54
CA LYS A 619 -10.24 -40.71 18.80
C LYS A 619 -11.37 -39.92 18.18
N GLU A 620 -11.96 -38.97 18.92
CA GLU A 620 -13.01 -38.09 18.42
C GLU A 620 -12.50 -37.22 17.26
N LEU A 621 -11.31 -36.64 17.39
CA LEU A 621 -10.69 -35.84 16.33
C LEU A 621 -10.35 -36.71 15.10
N VAL A 622 -9.86 -37.93 15.29
CA VAL A 622 -9.58 -38.89 14.22
C VAL A 622 -10.87 -39.33 13.55
N GLY A 623 -11.98 -39.52 14.30
CA GLY A 623 -13.29 -39.80 13.74
C GLY A 623 -13.83 -38.70 12.83
N ASP A 624 -13.35 -37.45 13.04
CA ASP A 624 -13.72 -36.32 12.17
C ASP A 624 -12.80 -36.17 10.96
N PHE A 625 -11.61 -36.80 10.96
CA PHE A 625 -10.64 -36.68 9.89
C PHE A 625 -9.80 -37.95 9.75
N GLU A 626 -9.91 -38.62 8.65
CA GLU A 626 -9.42 -39.99 8.48
C GLU A 626 -7.89 -40.12 8.35
N VAL A 627 -7.34 -41.06 9.11
CA VAL A 627 -5.93 -41.48 9.07
C VAL A 627 -5.50 -41.91 7.66
N GLY A 628 -6.41 -42.53 6.88
CA GLY A 628 -6.13 -42.92 5.51
C GLY A 628 -5.73 -41.79 4.59
N LEU A 629 -6.35 -40.61 4.74
CA LEU A 629 -6.00 -39.45 3.94
C LEU A 629 -4.58 -38.94 4.26
N VAL A 630 -4.15 -39.05 5.53
CA VAL A 630 -2.78 -38.70 5.95
C VAL A 630 -1.75 -39.59 5.25
N GLN A 631 -1.97 -40.89 5.21
CA GLN A 631 -1.07 -41.84 4.55
C GLN A 631 -1.01 -41.61 3.04
N VAL A 632 -2.18 -41.43 2.39
CA VAL A 632 -2.26 -41.08 0.97
C VAL A 632 -1.49 -39.80 0.66
N MET A 633 -1.71 -38.74 1.46
CA MET A 633 -1.03 -37.45 1.26
C MET A 633 0.49 -37.57 1.46
N ASN A 634 0.96 -38.31 2.45
CA ASN A 634 2.40 -38.52 2.66
C ASN A 634 3.05 -39.17 1.44
N LYS A 635 2.46 -40.27 0.93
CA LYS A 635 2.94 -40.97 -0.28
C LYS A 635 2.96 -40.08 -1.52
N HIS A 636 1.90 -39.27 -1.68
CA HIS A 636 1.85 -38.31 -2.80
C HIS A 636 2.84 -37.14 -2.62
N THR A 637 3.17 -36.78 -1.39
CA THR A 637 4.15 -35.72 -1.10
C THR A 637 5.56 -36.17 -1.43
N GLU A 638 5.94 -37.41 -1.17
CA GLU A 638 7.22 -37.99 -1.61
C GLU A 638 7.36 -37.92 -3.14
N LYS A 639 6.36 -38.38 -3.86
CA LYS A 639 6.34 -38.32 -5.34
C LYS A 639 6.36 -36.88 -5.87
N MET A 640 5.69 -35.94 -5.17
CA MET A 640 5.71 -34.55 -5.52
C MET A 640 7.10 -33.97 -5.32
N GLN A 641 7.74 -34.25 -4.17
CA GLN A 641 9.08 -33.79 -3.85
C GLN A 641 10.13 -34.32 -4.84
N GLU A 642 10.01 -35.58 -5.27
CA GLU A 642 10.86 -36.14 -6.30
C GLU A 642 10.78 -35.34 -7.60
N LYS A 643 9.56 -35.05 -8.09
CA LYS A 643 9.38 -34.18 -9.26
C LYS A 643 9.92 -32.79 -9.11
N TYR A 644 9.75 -32.20 -7.92
CA TYR A 644 10.33 -30.88 -7.60
C TYR A 644 11.86 -30.92 -7.62
N ASN A 645 12.46 -31.98 -7.09
CA ASN A 645 13.90 -32.18 -7.13
C ASN A 645 14.42 -32.27 -8.56
N ILE A 646 13.74 -33.04 -9.42
CA ILE A 646 14.06 -33.12 -10.86
C ILE A 646 13.96 -31.72 -11.50
N TYR A 647 12.86 -31.00 -11.24
CA TYR A 647 12.67 -29.66 -11.81
C TYR A 647 13.78 -28.69 -11.35
N THR A 648 14.17 -28.77 -10.07
CA THR A 648 15.23 -27.93 -9.49
C THR A 648 16.60 -28.30 -10.10
N LEU A 649 16.90 -29.60 -10.26
CA LEU A 649 18.12 -30.07 -10.91
C LEU A 649 18.21 -29.57 -12.36
N LEU A 650 17.12 -29.59 -13.10
CA LEU A 650 17.05 -29.04 -14.46
C LEU A 650 17.26 -27.51 -14.49
N GLN A 651 16.91 -26.80 -13.42
CA GLN A 651 17.18 -25.36 -13.28
C GLN A 651 18.65 -25.06 -12.94
N THR A 652 19.39 -26.03 -12.41
CA THR A 652 20.79 -25.87 -12.05
C THR A 652 21.69 -26.35 -13.19
N ARG A 653 22.81 -25.66 -13.44
CA ARG A 653 23.77 -26.08 -14.46
C ARG A 653 24.42 -27.43 -14.20
N GLU A 654 24.25 -28.02 -13.02
CA GLU A 654 24.87 -29.29 -12.65
C GLU A 654 24.43 -30.47 -13.54
N VAL A 655 23.16 -30.46 -13.98
CA VAL A 655 22.65 -31.49 -14.91
C VAL A 655 23.02 -31.20 -16.37
N GLY A 656 23.21 -29.89 -16.70
CA GLY A 656 23.44 -29.42 -18.07
C GLY A 656 24.89 -29.40 -18.52
N LYS A 657 25.84 -29.83 -17.69
CA LYS A 657 27.26 -29.73 -18.06
C LYS A 657 27.73 -30.76 -19.08
N SER A 658 26.96 -31.81 -19.35
CA SER A 658 27.49 -32.91 -20.20
C SER A 658 26.62 -33.33 -21.40
N ASP A 659 25.26 -33.33 -21.30
CA ASP A 659 24.50 -34.14 -22.29
C ASP A 659 23.28 -33.46 -22.94
N PHE A 660 22.80 -32.30 -22.46
CA PHE A 660 21.57 -31.70 -22.98
C PHE A 660 21.80 -30.29 -23.53
N THR A 661 21.19 -30.01 -24.68
CA THR A 661 21.11 -28.65 -25.20
C THR A 661 20.16 -27.78 -24.35
N PRO A 662 20.30 -26.44 -24.33
CA PRO A 662 19.39 -25.54 -23.61
C PRO A 662 17.91 -25.78 -23.96
N GLN A 663 17.60 -26.11 -25.22
CA GLN A 663 16.25 -26.38 -25.69
C GLN A 663 15.70 -27.71 -25.16
N GLN A 664 16.55 -28.72 -25.05
CA GLN A 664 16.17 -30.01 -24.43
C GLN A 664 15.88 -29.84 -22.95
N ILE A 665 16.69 -29.03 -22.23
CA ILE A 665 16.45 -28.72 -20.82
C ILE A 665 15.10 -27.98 -20.66
N ASP A 666 14.80 -26.99 -21.51
CA ASP A 666 13.54 -26.25 -21.46
C ASP A 666 12.33 -27.19 -21.68
N ASN A 667 12.44 -28.08 -22.64
CA ASN A 667 11.41 -29.12 -22.90
C ASN A 667 11.22 -30.09 -21.71
N LEU A 668 12.32 -30.49 -21.07
CA LEU A 668 12.28 -31.37 -19.90
C LEU A 668 11.67 -30.63 -18.69
N MET A 669 11.99 -29.36 -18.52
CA MET A 669 11.39 -28.52 -17.47
C MET A 669 9.89 -28.36 -17.69
N ASP A 670 9.44 -28.13 -18.91
CA ASP A 670 8.01 -28.05 -19.24
C ASP A 670 7.28 -29.34 -18.99
N THR A 671 7.88 -30.47 -19.42
CA THR A 671 7.33 -31.81 -19.19
C THR A 671 7.23 -32.10 -17.69
N THR A 672 8.26 -31.78 -16.94
CA THR A 672 8.28 -31.93 -15.46
C THR A 672 7.25 -31.04 -14.78
N LEU A 673 7.11 -29.81 -15.22
CA LEU A 673 6.08 -28.89 -14.70
C LEU A 673 4.67 -29.40 -14.97
N LYS A 674 4.41 -29.91 -16.19
CA LYS A 674 3.13 -30.56 -16.55
C LYS A 674 2.87 -31.78 -15.67
N ALA A 675 3.89 -32.58 -15.40
CA ALA A 675 3.79 -33.75 -14.52
C ALA A 675 3.49 -33.35 -13.06
N ILE A 676 4.09 -32.28 -12.55
CA ILE A 676 3.79 -31.69 -11.24
C ILE A 676 2.34 -31.18 -11.17
N LEU A 677 1.89 -30.45 -12.20
CA LEU A 677 0.53 -29.93 -12.30
C LEU A 677 -0.51 -31.04 -12.32
N ASN A 678 -0.32 -32.05 -13.14
CA ASN A 678 -1.24 -33.18 -13.25
C ASN A 678 -1.31 -33.98 -11.93
N HIS A 679 -0.17 -34.18 -11.29
CA HIS A 679 -0.13 -34.85 -9.99
C HIS A 679 -0.88 -34.04 -8.93
N ALA A 680 -0.68 -32.72 -8.87
CA ALA A 680 -1.38 -31.86 -7.96
C ALA A 680 -2.90 -31.83 -8.19
N LYS A 681 -3.36 -31.85 -9.46
CA LYS A 681 -4.79 -31.95 -9.82
C LYS A 681 -5.40 -33.26 -9.31
N GLN A 682 -4.78 -34.38 -9.63
CA GLN A 682 -5.25 -35.70 -9.20
C GLN A 682 -5.40 -35.79 -7.68
N VAL A 683 -4.41 -35.36 -6.95
CA VAL A 683 -4.47 -35.38 -5.48
C VAL A 683 -5.53 -34.41 -4.92
N ASN A 684 -5.67 -33.22 -5.50
CA ASN A 684 -6.73 -32.30 -5.09
C ASN A 684 -8.13 -32.91 -5.35
N GLU A 685 -8.34 -33.60 -6.43
CA GLU A 685 -9.59 -34.31 -6.73
C GLU A 685 -9.84 -35.47 -5.74
N LEU A 686 -8.82 -36.22 -5.40
CA LEU A 686 -8.91 -37.28 -4.37
C LEU A 686 -9.35 -36.67 -3.03
N VAL A 687 -8.76 -35.56 -2.60
CA VAL A 687 -9.13 -34.89 -1.34
C VAL A 687 -10.58 -34.41 -1.39
N VAL A 688 -11.02 -33.81 -2.50
CA VAL A 688 -12.40 -33.33 -2.65
C VAL A 688 -13.41 -34.47 -2.61
N ASN A 689 -13.15 -35.55 -3.36
CA ASN A 689 -14.03 -36.70 -3.40
C ASN A 689 -14.11 -37.38 -2.04
N TYR A 690 -12.99 -37.50 -1.37
CA TYR A 690 -12.94 -38.02 -0.01
C TYR A 690 -13.77 -37.15 0.98
N GLU A 691 -13.59 -35.85 1.01
CA GLU A 691 -14.38 -34.96 1.85
C GLU A 691 -15.88 -35.04 1.53
N LYS A 692 -16.26 -35.26 0.28
CA LYS A 692 -17.64 -35.41 -0.15
C LYS A 692 -18.25 -36.72 0.37
N ASN A 693 -17.59 -37.85 0.13
CA ASN A 693 -18.03 -39.16 0.57
C ASN A 693 -18.13 -39.24 2.11
N TYR A 694 -17.19 -38.63 2.83
CA TYR A 694 -17.22 -38.54 4.28
C TYR A 694 -18.43 -37.78 4.81
N LYS A 695 -18.78 -36.64 4.18
CA LYS A 695 -19.98 -35.89 4.55
C LYS A 695 -21.29 -36.61 4.25
N GLU A 696 -21.31 -37.45 3.22
CA GLU A 696 -22.47 -38.29 2.91
C GLU A 696 -22.64 -39.40 3.93
N LEU A 697 -21.56 -40.05 4.35
CA LEU A 697 -21.55 -41.06 5.39
C LEU A 697 -21.97 -40.53 6.78
N LYS A 698 -21.60 -39.31 7.11
CA LYS A 698 -22.04 -38.63 8.38
C LYS A 698 -23.53 -38.23 8.37
N LYS A 699 -24.18 -38.20 7.23
CA LYS A 699 -25.62 -37.86 7.13
C LYS A 699 -26.51 -39.12 7.21
N GLN A 700 -25.96 -40.31 6.96
CA GLN A 700 -26.57 -41.62 7.21
C GLN A 700 -26.38 -42.05 8.67
#